data_c822f32def83c4134358d6cb16f486c4
#
_entry.id   c822f32def83c4134358d6cb16f486c4
#
_cell.length_a   1.000
_cell.length_b   1.000
_cell.length_c   1.000
_cell.angle_alpha   90.00
_cell.angle_beta   90.00
_cell.angle_gamma   90.00
#
_symmetry.space_group_name_H-M   'P 1'
#
loop_
_entity.id
_entity.type
_entity.pdbx_description
1 polymer ?
#
loop_
_entity_poly.entity_id
_entity_poly.type
_entity_poly.pdbx_seq_one_letter_code
_entity_poly.pdbx_strand_id
1 'polypeptide(L)'
;MLLLAPLSNIAFGETKKPTVAFYYNDHLPLNELQMYDWVILQSSMAAPEDARYLREQGTKPIAYLSIGEVSKAAAEYRLVDPSWFIGENTLWKSQILDWRMPEVQDFLIETLAAKSWNAGYQGFFLDTLDSFQATPLGAATPMVFNQALATLIRKMKTRFPGAIIIVNRGFDALPDVHKLIDAVAVESLYSSFDVSANRYPEVAGKDTEWLLGKLATIKQSYELPIIVIDYALPQDKERRNSTVTRIQKAGYIPWVSDGHLSTLGKGTDEVINRTILGIHDSPVDEIESSGFHRYIVMPLEQMGYLAEYSSILNLPNLDDISHIRGITLYLERSLVNAPVLDKVCEWLAAANATYQIPVLFVDIIPEYPACLKLAGAQKSESIGTIKVRETKQGYGEYQGRLTLSPNDPPDITLVDQDANFLVEMIDAKGTIFHPIAITSTGGFAVYPFLFERGFEDNRFWLIDPFEFLPLALNLPTIPTFDVTTESGRRILTSHIDGDGFVSRAEQQGIAADDAKLSGQVMMDDILMRYKIPHTVSIIQGEISKLGKYPHLAEEAEPIAREIFSLPWVELATHTFSHPFFWKYFENKTDVKSLGYGFHMDIPGYQPDLKKEIGGSSRYINTTLAPSNKKVEVLLWSGDALPGKVAMELASQHDLLNVNGGDTKVVNSNNSLAYIWPIGKPIGKHYQIYAPVMNENRYTNLWKGPFYGFRKVIETFELLEKPRRLKPISIYYHFYSASKISGLNALNDVYRWALAQQTTQMYLSDYAKRATEFFKTGLSRIDDSTWEIKRAGLLNTLRVDSELGQPNIEKSNNVIGYKRVDNHYYIHLHPGKIARLNLNSNETSDTPYLWDANAIIRNWSLKPSHDDHWSLSISAVGGEALEINVANLTHCQIVKGERKFSQKVLVNKPLSMNNSVLQMRFTKKELSGLELDCS
;
A
#
# COMPACT_ATOMS: atom_id res chain seq x y z
N MET A 1 7.74 -32.33 -57.95
CA MET A 1 7.66 -32.95 -56.64
C MET A 1 7.91 -31.86 -55.58
N LEU A 2 6.86 -31.14 -55.19
CA LEU A 2 6.93 -30.06 -54.21
C LEU A 2 6.77 -30.68 -52.80
N LEU A 3 7.77 -30.52 -51.97
CA LEU A 3 7.73 -30.85 -50.54
C LEU A 3 7.03 -29.71 -49.77
N LEU A 4 5.84 -30.00 -49.26
CA LEU A 4 5.12 -29.20 -48.28
C LEU A 4 5.79 -29.41 -46.90
N ALA A 5 6.36 -28.34 -46.34
CA ALA A 5 6.74 -28.30 -44.94
C ALA A 5 5.49 -28.15 -44.07
N PRO A 6 5.41 -28.77 -42.88
CA PRO A 6 4.26 -28.59 -42.00
C PRO A 6 4.29 -27.21 -41.37
N LEU A 7 3.20 -26.49 -41.54
CA LEU A 7 2.89 -25.28 -40.75
C LEU A 7 2.75 -25.71 -39.29
N SER A 8 3.67 -25.23 -38.46
CA SER A 8 3.58 -25.32 -37.01
C SER A 8 2.30 -24.61 -36.53
N ASN A 9 1.42 -25.36 -35.89
CA ASN A 9 0.27 -24.87 -35.20
C ASN A 9 0.71 -23.80 -34.19
N ILE A 10 0.47 -22.54 -34.50
CA ILE A 10 0.39 -21.47 -33.49
C ILE A 10 -0.87 -21.81 -32.68
N ALA A 11 -0.69 -22.33 -31.49
CA ALA A 11 -1.77 -22.45 -30.54
C ALA A 11 -2.33 -21.04 -30.32
N PHE A 12 -3.54 -20.80 -30.80
CA PHE A 12 -4.34 -19.64 -30.35
C PHE A 12 -4.55 -19.82 -28.85
N GLY A 13 -3.83 -19.04 -28.00
CA GLY A 13 -4.06 -19.02 -26.58
C GLY A 13 -5.54 -18.69 -26.34
N GLU A 14 -6.20 -19.53 -25.53
CA GLU A 14 -7.53 -19.21 -25.01
C GLU A 14 -7.48 -17.80 -24.44
N THR A 15 -8.36 -16.92 -24.94
CA THR A 15 -8.47 -15.56 -24.40
C THR A 15 -8.87 -15.69 -22.93
N LYS A 16 -8.00 -15.24 -22.02
CA LYS A 16 -8.24 -15.29 -20.57
C LYS A 16 -9.59 -14.64 -20.29
N LYS A 17 -10.50 -15.36 -19.63
CA LYS A 17 -11.78 -14.79 -19.16
C LYS A 17 -11.49 -13.71 -18.14
N PRO A 18 -12.26 -12.59 -18.13
CA PRO A 18 -12.09 -11.54 -17.15
C PRO A 18 -12.41 -12.05 -15.73
N THR A 19 -11.65 -11.58 -14.74
CA THR A 19 -12.02 -11.71 -13.33
C THR A 19 -13.00 -10.60 -12.98
N VAL A 20 -14.01 -10.90 -12.15
CA VAL A 20 -15.12 -9.98 -11.88
C VAL A 20 -15.38 -9.87 -10.39
N ALA A 21 -15.69 -8.66 -9.92
CA ALA A 21 -16.21 -8.39 -8.59
C ALA A 21 -17.49 -7.56 -8.65
N PHE A 22 -18.45 -7.88 -7.77
CA PHE A 22 -19.64 -7.05 -7.50
C PHE A 22 -19.51 -6.53 -6.07
N TYR A 23 -19.59 -5.22 -5.88
CA TYR A 23 -19.41 -4.61 -4.57
C TYR A 23 -20.30 -3.36 -4.42
N TYR A 24 -21.30 -3.43 -3.54
CA TYR A 24 -22.33 -2.43 -3.35
C TYR A 24 -22.28 -1.84 -1.95
N ASN A 25 -21.17 -1.20 -1.61
CA ASN A 25 -20.93 -0.51 -0.36
C ASN A 25 -20.20 0.82 -0.66
N ASP A 26 -20.28 1.80 0.23
CA ASP A 26 -19.62 3.11 0.10
C ASP A 26 -18.17 3.12 0.62
N HIS A 27 -17.80 2.13 1.44
CA HIS A 27 -16.42 1.90 1.86
C HIS A 27 -15.74 0.89 0.93
N LEU A 28 -14.97 1.37 -0.07
CA LEU A 28 -14.37 0.52 -1.09
C LEU A 28 -12.97 0.03 -0.70
N PRO A 29 -12.73 -1.27 -0.60
CA PRO A 29 -11.40 -1.86 -0.43
C PRO A 29 -10.64 -1.83 -1.78
N LEU A 30 -10.12 -0.66 -2.13
CA LEU A 30 -9.56 -0.38 -3.46
C LEU A 30 -8.34 -1.26 -3.79
N ASN A 31 -7.54 -1.64 -2.79
CA ASN A 31 -6.38 -2.51 -2.97
C ASN A 31 -6.78 -3.94 -3.37
N GLU A 32 -7.90 -4.41 -2.90
CA GLU A 32 -8.46 -5.71 -3.23
C GLU A 32 -9.25 -5.64 -4.55
N LEU A 33 -10.10 -4.62 -4.70
CA LEU A 33 -10.93 -4.45 -5.90
C LEU A 33 -10.11 -4.23 -7.17
N GLN A 34 -8.96 -3.53 -7.10
CA GLN A 34 -8.09 -3.36 -8.26
C GLN A 34 -7.57 -4.68 -8.83
N MET A 35 -7.61 -5.79 -8.07
CA MET A 35 -7.15 -7.10 -8.55
C MET A 35 -8.06 -7.74 -9.59
N TYR A 36 -9.29 -7.26 -9.73
CA TYR A 36 -10.23 -7.75 -10.74
C TYR A 36 -10.11 -6.97 -12.06
N ASP A 37 -10.44 -7.65 -13.18
CA ASP A 37 -10.47 -7.00 -14.49
C ASP A 37 -11.70 -6.08 -14.60
N TRP A 38 -12.85 -6.52 -14.07
CA TRP A 38 -14.11 -5.78 -14.04
C TRP A 38 -14.65 -5.66 -12.61
N VAL A 39 -15.02 -4.47 -12.19
CA VAL A 39 -15.62 -4.21 -10.87
C VAL A 39 -16.94 -3.49 -11.05
N ILE A 40 -18.03 -4.15 -10.67
CA ILE A 40 -19.37 -3.63 -10.74
C ILE A 40 -19.68 -2.92 -9.42
N LEU A 41 -20.00 -1.62 -9.52
CA LEU A 41 -20.25 -0.73 -8.40
C LEU A 41 -21.59 -0.01 -8.56
N GLN A 42 -22.25 0.29 -7.44
CA GLN A 42 -23.34 1.27 -7.44
C GLN A 42 -22.76 2.69 -7.48
N SER A 43 -22.99 3.41 -8.59
CA SER A 43 -22.43 4.75 -8.79
C SER A 43 -22.96 5.82 -7.82
N SER A 44 -24.00 5.52 -7.05
CA SER A 44 -24.52 6.35 -5.97
C SER A 44 -23.75 6.20 -4.66
N MET A 45 -22.99 5.10 -4.49
CA MET A 45 -22.20 4.78 -3.29
C MET A 45 -20.71 5.08 -3.48
N ALA A 46 -20.15 4.71 -4.63
CA ALA A 46 -18.75 4.95 -4.95
C ALA A 46 -18.48 6.40 -5.36
N ALA A 47 -17.42 7.00 -4.83
CA ALA A 47 -17.01 8.34 -5.25
C ALA A 47 -16.43 8.32 -6.67
N PRO A 48 -16.56 9.41 -7.46
CA PRO A 48 -15.97 9.49 -8.80
C PRO A 48 -14.46 9.26 -8.85
N GLU A 49 -13.74 9.65 -7.81
CA GLU A 49 -12.31 9.41 -7.67
C GLU A 49 -11.96 7.93 -7.56
N ASP A 50 -12.81 7.11 -6.96
CA ASP A 50 -12.58 5.67 -6.80
C ASP A 50 -12.67 4.95 -8.15
N ALA A 51 -13.67 5.28 -8.96
CA ALA A 51 -13.79 4.77 -10.31
C ALA A 51 -12.59 5.17 -11.18
N ARG A 52 -12.11 6.43 -11.05
CA ARG A 52 -10.89 6.89 -11.74
C ARG A 52 -9.65 6.15 -11.27
N TYR A 53 -9.49 5.96 -9.96
CA TYR A 53 -8.38 5.20 -9.38
C TYR A 53 -8.34 3.77 -9.95
N LEU A 54 -9.44 3.03 -9.89
CA LEU A 54 -9.52 1.66 -10.43
C LEU A 54 -9.13 1.63 -11.92
N ARG A 55 -9.63 2.57 -12.72
CA ARG A 55 -9.27 2.70 -14.12
C ARG A 55 -7.76 2.96 -14.32
N GLU A 56 -7.17 3.81 -13.51
CA GLU A 56 -5.73 4.11 -13.55
C GLU A 56 -4.89 2.88 -13.21
N GLN A 57 -5.40 1.98 -12.36
CA GLN A 57 -4.78 0.69 -12.06
C GLN A 57 -5.04 -0.39 -13.13
N GLY A 58 -5.80 -0.08 -14.18
CA GLY A 58 -6.09 -1.00 -15.28
C GLY A 58 -7.34 -1.87 -15.05
N THR A 59 -8.05 -1.69 -13.95
CA THR A 59 -9.36 -2.28 -13.67
C THR A 59 -10.45 -1.48 -14.38
N LYS A 60 -11.49 -2.13 -14.87
CA LYS A 60 -12.60 -1.48 -15.53
C LYS A 60 -13.79 -1.34 -14.57
N PRO A 61 -14.04 -0.15 -13.99
CA PRO A 61 -15.22 0.10 -13.19
C PRO A 61 -16.46 0.12 -14.08
N ILE A 62 -17.49 -0.64 -13.69
CA ILE A 62 -18.74 -0.81 -14.41
C ILE A 62 -19.87 -0.36 -13.50
N ALA A 63 -20.72 0.53 -13.99
CA ALA A 63 -21.83 1.05 -13.19
C ALA A 63 -23.00 0.08 -13.21
N TYR A 64 -23.52 -0.26 -12.02
CA TYR A 64 -24.83 -0.90 -11.88
C TYR A 64 -25.91 0.06 -12.39
N LEU A 65 -26.81 -0.42 -13.22
CA LEU A 65 -27.90 0.33 -13.79
C LEU A 65 -29.17 -0.53 -13.84
N SER A 66 -30.14 -0.22 -12.98
CA SER A 66 -31.48 -0.81 -13.07
C SER A 66 -32.23 -0.20 -14.24
N ILE A 67 -32.60 -1.02 -15.22
CA ILE A 67 -33.30 -0.62 -16.44
C ILE A 67 -34.80 -0.71 -16.27
N GLY A 68 -35.25 -1.79 -15.62
CA GLY A 68 -36.65 -2.13 -15.48
C GLY A 68 -37.36 -1.52 -14.29
N GLU A 69 -36.59 -1.04 -13.32
CA GLU A 69 -37.15 -0.60 -12.04
C GLU A 69 -36.46 0.65 -11.51
N VAL A 70 -37.20 1.47 -10.77
CA VAL A 70 -36.68 2.57 -9.98
C VAL A 70 -37.14 2.45 -8.53
N SER A 71 -36.19 2.41 -7.59
CA SER A 71 -36.54 2.36 -6.17
C SER A 71 -37.15 3.68 -5.71
N LYS A 72 -38.21 3.60 -4.88
CA LYS A 72 -38.84 4.78 -4.26
C LYS A 72 -37.89 5.57 -3.36
N ALA A 73 -36.82 4.92 -2.85
CA ALA A 73 -35.77 5.54 -2.03
C ALA A 73 -34.66 6.20 -2.85
N ALA A 74 -34.56 5.92 -4.14
CA ALA A 74 -33.53 6.50 -5.01
C ALA A 74 -33.75 8.00 -5.22
N ALA A 75 -32.66 8.77 -5.24
CA ALA A 75 -32.71 10.22 -5.50
C ALA A 75 -33.34 10.54 -6.88
N GLU A 76 -33.07 9.68 -7.83
CA GLU A 76 -33.54 9.74 -9.22
C GLU A 76 -35.05 9.49 -9.34
N TYR A 77 -35.71 8.88 -8.36
CA TYR A 77 -37.17 8.64 -8.36
C TYR A 77 -37.98 9.92 -8.59
N ARG A 78 -37.49 11.06 -8.06
CA ARG A 78 -38.16 12.38 -8.23
C ARG A 78 -38.10 12.94 -9.64
N LEU A 79 -37.23 12.36 -10.49
CA LEU A 79 -37.05 12.75 -11.88
C LEU A 79 -37.91 11.92 -12.85
N VAL A 80 -38.58 10.87 -12.34
CA VAL A 80 -39.35 9.93 -13.15
C VAL A 80 -40.81 10.40 -13.24
N ASP A 81 -41.35 10.49 -14.46
CA ASP A 81 -42.78 10.80 -14.69
C ASP A 81 -43.64 9.59 -14.26
N PRO A 82 -44.65 9.76 -13.41
CA PRO A 82 -45.53 8.66 -12.98
C PRO A 82 -46.21 7.92 -14.14
N SER A 83 -46.38 8.53 -15.29
CA SER A 83 -46.95 7.90 -16.50
C SER A 83 -46.05 6.82 -17.12
N TRP A 84 -44.79 6.74 -16.67
CA TRP A 84 -43.83 5.73 -17.11
C TRP A 84 -43.94 4.43 -16.35
N PHE A 85 -44.78 4.37 -15.28
CA PHE A 85 -44.93 3.19 -14.45
C PHE A 85 -45.97 2.22 -14.99
N ILE A 86 -45.62 0.95 -15.09
CA ILE A 86 -46.52 -0.11 -15.53
C ILE A 86 -46.86 -1.12 -14.43
N GLY A 87 -46.25 -1.00 -13.25
CA GLY A 87 -46.43 -1.88 -12.09
C GLY A 87 -45.50 -1.54 -10.95
N GLU A 88 -45.58 -2.37 -9.90
CA GLU A 88 -44.76 -2.24 -8.68
C GLU A 88 -44.19 -3.59 -8.28
N ASN A 89 -42.91 -3.61 -7.93
CA ASN A 89 -42.27 -4.70 -7.27
C ASN A 89 -42.29 -4.46 -5.75
N THR A 90 -43.21 -5.13 -5.06
CA THR A 90 -43.44 -4.93 -3.63
C THR A 90 -42.32 -5.47 -2.75
N LEU A 91 -41.57 -6.46 -3.26
CA LEU A 91 -40.42 -7.05 -2.54
C LEU A 91 -39.30 -6.03 -2.39
N TRP A 92 -38.99 -5.31 -3.49
CA TRP A 92 -37.91 -4.32 -3.54
C TRP A 92 -38.39 -2.88 -3.38
N LYS A 93 -39.72 -2.66 -3.17
CA LYS A 93 -40.35 -1.32 -3.04
C LYS A 93 -40.01 -0.39 -4.20
N SER A 94 -39.99 -0.93 -5.43
CA SER A 94 -39.63 -0.22 -6.65
C SER A 94 -40.80 -0.16 -7.60
N GLN A 95 -40.82 0.88 -8.47
CA GLN A 95 -41.77 1.02 -9.56
C GLN A 95 -41.17 0.43 -10.84
N ILE A 96 -42.00 -0.33 -11.60
CA ILE A 96 -41.58 -0.95 -12.87
C ILE A 96 -41.78 0.05 -14.00
N LEU A 97 -40.73 0.28 -14.79
CA LEU A 97 -40.68 1.24 -15.88
C LEU A 97 -41.07 0.63 -17.21
N ASP A 98 -41.74 1.41 -18.04
CA ASP A 98 -42.01 1.09 -19.45
C ASP A 98 -40.90 1.58 -20.37
N TRP A 99 -39.80 0.83 -20.47
CA TRP A 99 -38.66 1.21 -21.35
C TRP A 99 -38.93 1.03 -22.86
N ARG A 100 -40.15 0.69 -23.26
CA ARG A 100 -40.58 0.80 -24.66
C ARG A 100 -40.74 2.24 -25.07
N MET A 101 -41.00 3.15 -24.12
CA MET A 101 -41.18 4.58 -24.34
C MET A 101 -39.80 5.23 -24.63
N PRO A 102 -39.71 6.03 -25.74
CA PRO A 102 -38.48 6.74 -26.06
C PRO A 102 -37.96 7.63 -24.92
N GLU A 103 -38.87 8.29 -24.21
CA GLU A 103 -38.60 9.22 -23.11
C GLU A 103 -37.94 8.48 -21.93
N VAL A 104 -38.39 7.26 -21.65
CA VAL A 104 -37.78 6.39 -20.60
C VAL A 104 -36.38 5.96 -21.03
N GLN A 105 -36.19 5.56 -22.31
CA GLN A 105 -34.86 5.24 -22.84
C GLN A 105 -33.91 6.44 -22.75
N ASP A 106 -34.38 7.62 -23.10
CA ASP A 106 -33.56 8.83 -23.04
C ASP A 106 -33.23 9.22 -21.59
N PHE A 107 -34.14 9.05 -20.64
CA PHE A 107 -33.89 9.20 -19.22
C PHE A 107 -32.82 8.22 -18.74
N LEU A 108 -32.91 6.94 -19.09
CA LEU A 108 -31.93 5.91 -18.71
C LEU A 108 -30.54 6.21 -19.26
N ILE A 109 -30.46 6.74 -20.50
CA ILE A 109 -29.18 7.05 -21.17
C ILE A 109 -28.61 8.39 -20.69
N GLU A 110 -29.36 9.48 -20.80
CA GLU A 110 -28.82 10.82 -20.62
C GLU A 110 -28.80 11.28 -19.16
N THR A 111 -29.65 10.67 -18.29
CA THR A 111 -29.70 11.04 -16.88
C THR A 111 -28.89 10.03 -16.04
N LEU A 112 -29.12 8.73 -16.20
CA LEU A 112 -28.48 7.73 -15.35
C LEU A 112 -27.12 7.27 -15.89
N ALA A 113 -27.08 6.76 -17.12
CA ALA A 113 -25.85 6.21 -17.69
C ALA A 113 -24.79 7.30 -17.95
N ALA A 114 -25.17 8.48 -18.46
CA ALA A 114 -24.25 9.57 -18.73
C ALA A 114 -23.58 10.11 -17.45
N LYS A 115 -24.31 10.16 -16.33
CA LYS A 115 -23.75 10.55 -15.03
C LYS A 115 -22.60 9.63 -14.63
N SER A 116 -22.79 8.33 -14.72
CA SER A 116 -21.75 7.33 -14.37
C SER A 116 -20.58 7.37 -15.36
N TRP A 117 -20.86 7.47 -16.67
CA TRP A 117 -19.81 7.59 -17.69
C TRP A 117 -18.91 8.80 -17.47
N ASN A 118 -19.50 9.95 -17.16
CA ASN A 118 -18.77 11.19 -16.87
C ASN A 118 -17.98 11.11 -15.55
N ALA A 119 -18.41 10.28 -14.60
CA ALA A 119 -17.67 9.98 -13.37
C ALA A 119 -16.45 9.07 -13.60
N GLY A 120 -16.31 8.47 -14.79
CA GLY A 120 -15.15 7.66 -15.17
C GLY A 120 -15.38 6.17 -15.28
N TYR A 121 -16.63 5.72 -15.15
CA TYR A 121 -16.98 4.32 -15.40
C TYR A 121 -16.74 3.95 -16.87
N GLN A 122 -16.44 2.69 -17.13
CA GLN A 122 -16.11 2.18 -18.47
C GLN A 122 -17.17 1.22 -19.03
N GLY A 123 -18.30 1.09 -18.36
CA GLY A 123 -19.38 0.23 -18.80
C GLY A 123 -20.58 0.23 -17.85
N PHE A 124 -21.53 -0.63 -18.16
CA PHE A 124 -22.80 -0.72 -17.47
C PHE A 124 -23.19 -2.19 -17.26
N PHE A 125 -23.61 -2.51 -16.06
CA PHE A 125 -24.27 -3.75 -15.73
C PHE A 125 -25.78 -3.47 -15.71
N LEU A 126 -26.50 -4.03 -16.69
CA LEU A 126 -27.92 -3.80 -16.91
C LEU A 126 -28.73 -4.84 -16.15
N ASP A 127 -29.49 -4.40 -15.18
CA ASP A 127 -30.26 -5.24 -14.30
C ASP A 127 -31.77 -5.03 -14.42
N THR A 128 -32.57 -5.90 -13.80
CA THR A 128 -34.04 -5.87 -13.77
C THR A 128 -34.70 -6.01 -15.15
N LEU A 129 -34.04 -6.73 -16.06
CA LEU A 129 -34.46 -6.85 -17.47
C LEU A 129 -35.70 -7.70 -17.69
N ASP A 130 -36.15 -8.45 -16.68
CA ASP A 130 -37.34 -9.32 -16.72
C ASP A 130 -38.48 -8.79 -15.84
N SER A 131 -38.33 -7.68 -15.12
CA SER A 131 -39.34 -7.13 -14.20
C SER A 131 -40.68 -6.82 -14.87
N PHE A 132 -40.67 -6.45 -16.15
CA PHE A 132 -41.89 -6.21 -16.91
C PHE A 132 -42.79 -7.45 -16.96
N GLN A 133 -42.25 -8.66 -16.88
CA GLN A 133 -43.04 -9.89 -16.94
C GLN A 133 -43.97 -10.05 -15.72
N ALA A 134 -43.67 -9.41 -14.61
CA ALA A 134 -44.53 -9.35 -13.44
C ALA A 134 -45.77 -8.46 -13.64
N THR A 135 -45.88 -7.73 -14.75
CA THR A 135 -47.02 -6.88 -15.05
C THR A 135 -47.96 -7.50 -16.11
N PRO A 136 -49.29 -7.24 -16.07
CA PRO A 136 -50.21 -7.75 -17.10
C PRO A 136 -49.79 -7.31 -18.52
N LEU A 137 -49.34 -6.08 -18.66
CA LEU A 137 -48.93 -5.53 -19.93
C LEU A 137 -47.67 -6.22 -20.48
N GLY A 138 -46.67 -6.40 -19.62
CA GLY A 138 -45.42 -7.05 -20.00
C GLY A 138 -45.63 -8.51 -20.35
N ALA A 139 -46.36 -9.25 -19.53
CA ALA A 139 -46.71 -10.65 -19.76
C ALA A 139 -47.45 -10.86 -21.13
N ALA A 140 -48.24 -9.88 -21.55
CA ALA A 140 -48.97 -9.93 -22.83
C ALA A 140 -48.10 -9.53 -24.03
N THR A 141 -46.99 -8.80 -23.85
CA THR A 141 -46.18 -8.25 -24.95
C THR A 141 -44.67 -8.43 -24.76
N PRO A 142 -44.12 -9.63 -24.39
CA PRO A 142 -42.74 -9.81 -24.05
C PRO A 142 -41.78 -9.52 -25.21
N MET A 143 -42.14 -9.87 -26.44
CA MET A 143 -41.34 -9.60 -27.64
C MET A 143 -41.11 -8.09 -27.85
N VAL A 144 -42.08 -7.24 -27.56
CA VAL A 144 -41.96 -5.78 -27.73
C VAL A 144 -40.97 -5.21 -26.71
N PHE A 145 -40.98 -5.70 -25.46
CA PHE A 145 -39.98 -5.32 -24.44
C PHE A 145 -38.58 -5.76 -24.84
N ASN A 146 -38.40 -6.97 -25.36
CA ASN A 146 -37.11 -7.46 -25.85
C ASN A 146 -36.56 -6.66 -27.01
N GLN A 147 -37.40 -6.26 -27.98
CA GLN A 147 -37.01 -5.38 -29.06
C GLN A 147 -36.66 -3.96 -28.60
N ALA A 148 -37.38 -3.45 -27.60
CA ALA A 148 -37.08 -2.15 -26.99
C ALA A 148 -35.73 -2.20 -26.22
N LEU A 149 -35.42 -3.31 -25.51
CA LEU A 149 -34.13 -3.52 -24.90
C LEU A 149 -32.99 -3.52 -25.93
N ALA A 150 -33.17 -4.23 -27.03
CA ALA A 150 -32.20 -4.22 -28.13
C ALA A 150 -31.97 -2.80 -28.69
N THR A 151 -33.02 -2.00 -28.77
CA THR A 151 -32.94 -0.60 -29.21
C THR A 151 -32.18 0.25 -28.17
N LEU A 152 -32.50 0.11 -26.90
CA LEU A 152 -31.79 0.77 -25.79
C LEU A 152 -30.28 0.47 -25.81
N ILE A 153 -29.91 -0.79 -25.93
CA ILE A 153 -28.49 -1.20 -25.97
C ILE A 153 -27.76 -0.60 -27.19
N ARG A 154 -28.40 -0.55 -28.36
CA ARG A 154 -27.83 0.12 -29.57
C ARG A 154 -27.64 1.62 -29.31
N LYS A 155 -28.61 2.30 -28.72
CA LYS A 155 -28.51 3.73 -28.37
C LYS A 155 -27.36 3.94 -27.36
N MET A 156 -27.24 3.08 -26.33
CA MET A 156 -26.14 3.15 -25.34
C MET A 156 -24.76 2.97 -25.99
N LYS A 157 -24.59 1.96 -26.86
CA LYS A 157 -23.30 1.76 -27.58
C LYS A 157 -22.99 2.94 -28.50
N THR A 158 -23.98 3.58 -29.09
CA THR A 158 -23.81 4.78 -29.93
C THR A 158 -23.38 5.98 -29.07
N ARG A 159 -24.04 6.17 -27.95
CA ARG A 159 -23.82 7.31 -27.03
C ARG A 159 -22.50 7.16 -26.25
N PHE A 160 -22.09 5.93 -25.92
CA PHE A 160 -20.91 5.58 -25.15
C PHE A 160 -20.03 4.58 -25.91
N PRO A 161 -19.24 5.03 -26.90
CA PRO A 161 -18.43 4.17 -27.72
C PRO A 161 -17.39 3.43 -26.87
N GLY A 162 -17.28 2.11 -27.05
CA GLY A 162 -16.37 1.27 -26.29
C GLY A 162 -16.83 0.88 -24.89
N ALA A 163 -18.04 1.30 -24.46
CA ALA A 163 -18.60 0.88 -23.17
C ALA A 163 -18.79 -0.64 -23.10
N ILE A 164 -18.37 -1.24 -21.99
CA ILE A 164 -18.68 -2.64 -21.66
C ILE A 164 -20.15 -2.72 -21.25
N ILE A 165 -20.89 -3.64 -21.82
CA ILE A 165 -22.28 -3.90 -21.44
C ILE A 165 -22.42 -5.36 -20.98
N ILE A 166 -22.85 -5.52 -19.73
CA ILE A 166 -23.17 -6.81 -19.12
C ILE A 166 -24.67 -6.83 -18.86
N VAL A 167 -25.36 -7.86 -19.30
CA VAL A 167 -26.80 -8.03 -19.03
C VAL A 167 -27.04 -9.09 -17.98
N ASN A 168 -27.89 -8.78 -16.98
CA ASN A 168 -28.33 -9.77 -16.00
C ASN A 168 -29.54 -10.53 -16.55
N ARG A 169 -29.33 -11.81 -16.88
CA ARG A 169 -30.31 -12.65 -17.60
C ARG A 169 -30.70 -12.07 -18.98
N GLY A 170 -31.93 -11.64 -19.18
CA GLY A 170 -32.39 -11.08 -20.48
C GLY A 170 -32.25 -12.03 -21.65
N PHE A 171 -32.39 -13.36 -21.43
CA PHE A 171 -32.07 -14.42 -22.37
C PHE A 171 -32.81 -14.31 -23.71
N ASP A 172 -34.04 -13.87 -23.68
CA ASP A 172 -34.91 -13.78 -24.86
C ASP A 172 -34.52 -12.63 -25.81
N ALA A 173 -33.76 -11.65 -25.35
CA ALA A 173 -33.22 -10.55 -26.15
C ALA A 173 -31.87 -10.89 -26.81
N LEU A 174 -31.16 -11.96 -26.34
CA LEU A 174 -29.80 -12.29 -26.80
C LEU A 174 -29.66 -12.46 -28.32
N PRO A 175 -30.63 -13.05 -29.08
CA PRO A 175 -30.55 -13.13 -30.53
C PRO A 175 -30.26 -11.76 -31.20
N ASP A 176 -30.84 -10.67 -30.64
CA ASP A 176 -30.74 -9.33 -31.17
C ASP A 176 -29.57 -8.51 -30.63
N VAL A 177 -29.01 -8.88 -29.47
CA VAL A 177 -28.01 -8.06 -28.76
C VAL A 177 -26.67 -8.71 -28.53
N HIS A 178 -26.50 -10.02 -28.76
CA HIS A 178 -25.27 -10.76 -28.41
C HIS A 178 -23.98 -10.16 -29.00
N LYS A 179 -24.03 -9.47 -30.14
CA LYS A 179 -22.88 -8.75 -30.73
C LYS A 179 -22.62 -7.37 -30.15
N LEU A 180 -23.51 -6.89 -29.29
CA LEU A 180 -23.47 -5.55 -28.71
C LEU A 180 -23.13 -5.59 -27.21
N ILE A 181 -23.15 -6.76 -26.59
CA ILE A 181 -22.85 -6.97 -25.17
C ILE A 181 -21.54 -7.75 -25.01
N ASP A 182 -20.94 -7.60 -23.85
CA ASP A 182 -19.61 -8.14 -23.55
C ASP A 182 -19.69 -9.37 -22.64
N ALA A 183 -20.78 -9.54 -21.87
CA ALA A 183 -21.04 -10.72 -21.05
C ALA A 183 -22.54 -10.84 -20.68
N VAL A 184 -22.91 -12.06 -20.25
CA VAL A 184 -24.20 -12.33 -19.60
C VAL A 184 -23.92 -12.70 -18.14
N ALA A 185 -24.65 -12.11 -17.22
CA ALA A 185 -24.63 -12.49 -15.82
C ALA A 185 -25.93 -13.25 -15.46
N VAL A 186 -25.82 -14.13 -14.50
CA VAL A 186 -26.97 -14.83 -13.89
C VAL A 186 -26.75 -14.96 -12.39
N GLU A 187 -27.84 -15.04 -11.66
CA GLU A 187 -27.83 -15.19 -10.22
C GLU A 187 -28.43 -16.53 -9.79
N SER A 188 -27.93 -17.04 -8.65
CA SER A 188 -28.52 -18.19 -7.97
C SER A 188 -28.48 -19.47 -8.80
N LEU A 189 -27.29 -19.89 -9.24
CA LEU A 189 -27.11 -21.16 -9.95
C LEU A 189 -27.09 -22.34 -8.98
N TYR A 190 -26.35 -22.27 -7.89
CA TYR A 190 -26.22 -23.30 -6.88
C TYR A 190 -26.67 -22.86 -5.49
N SER A 191 -26.51 -21.58 -5.18
CA SER A 191 -26.84 -21.00 -3.87
C SER A 191 -27.56 -19.67 -4.06
N SER A 192 -28.71 -19.49 -3.43
CA SER A 192 -29.53 -18.31 -3.54
C SER A 192 -29.58 -17.52 -2.22
N PHE A 193 -30.17 -16.33 -2.26
CA PHE A 193 -30.46 -15.50 -1.10
C PHE A 193 -31.96 -15.28 -0.97
N ASP A 194 -32.52 -15.71 0.16
CA ASP A 194 -33.91 -15.47 0.54
C ASP A 194 -33.95 -14.18 1.38
N VAL A 195 -34.28 -13.06 0.73
CA VAL A 195 -34.33 -11.72 1.35
C VAL A 195 -35.29 -11.69 2.53
N SER A 196 -36.44 -12.42 2.44
CA SER A 196 -37.48 -12.37 3.46
C SER A 196 -37.09 -13.10 4.75
N ALA A 197 -36.31 -14.17 4.62
CA ALA A 197 -35.87 -15.00 5.73
C ALA A 197 -34.40 -14.76 6.11
N ASN A 198 -33.70 -13.90 5.40
CA ASN A 198 -32.27 -13.63 5.53
C ASN A 198 -31.41 -14.91 5.61
N ARG A 199 -31.57 -15.80 4.65
CA ARG A 199 -30.88 -17.10 4.62
C ARG A 199 -30.43 -17.46 3.22
N TYR A 200 -29.51 -18.41 3.16
CA TYR A 200 -28.80 -18.80 1.94
C TYR A 200 -29.12 -20.27 1.59
N PRO A 201 -30.30 -20.56 1.02
CA PRO A 201 -30.66 -21.93 0.65
C PRO A 201 -29.90 -22.41 -0.59
N GLU A 202 -29.73 -23.72 -0.72
CA GLU A 202 -29.35 -24.33 -1.99
C GLU A 202 -30.48 -24.22 -3.01
N VAL A 203 -30.11 -24.00 -4.25
CA VAL A 203 -31.07 -23.95 -5.38
C VAL A 203 -31.54 -25.37 -5.66
N ALA A 204 -32.85 -25.53 -5.90
CA ALA A 204 -33.41 -26.83 -6.20
C ALA A 204 -32.82 -27.44 -7.47
N GLY A 205 -32.51 -28.74 -7.48
CA GLY A 205 -31.82 -29.41 -8.58
C GLY A 205 -32.46 -29.16 -9.96
N LYS A 206 -33.78 -29.15 -10.06
CA LYS A 206 -34.52 -28.87 -11.31
C LYS A 206 -34.26 -27.44 -11.84
N ASP A 207 -34.13 -26.45 -10.93
CA ASP A 207 -33.92 -25.06 -11.30
C ASP A 207 -32.44 -24.85 -11.71
N THR A 208 -31.51 -25.53 -11.02
CA THR A 208 -30.09 -25.63 -11.43
C THR A 208 -29.94 -26.24 -12.82
N GLU A 209 -30.59 -27.39 -13.07
CA GLU A 209 -30.55 -28.07 -14.38
C GLU A 209 -31.13 -27.21 -15.49
N TRP A 210 -32.28 -26.53 -15.24
CA TRP A 210 -32.88 -25.62 -16.19
C TRP A 210 -31.92 -24.47 -16.55
N LEU A 211 -31.33 -23.83 -15.51
CA LEU A 211 -30.41 -22.70 -15.74
C LEU A 211 -29.15 -23.16 -16.47
N LEU A 212 -28.53 -24.28 -16.07
CA LEU A 212 -27.39 -24.88 -16.77
C LEU A 212 -27.69 -25.15 -18.25
N GLY A 213 -28.89 -25.65 -18.57
CA GLY A 213 -29.34 -25.84 -19.95
C GLY A 213 -29.39 -24.54 -20.75
N LYS A 214 -29.91 -23.49 -20.16
CA LYS A 214 -29.91 -22.13 -20.77
C LYS A 214 -28.49 -21.61 -20.99
N LEU A 215 -27.61 -21.71 -19.98
CA LEU A 215 -26.24 -21.23 -20.06
C LEU A 215 -25.41 -22.01 -21.08
N ALA A 216 -25.61 -23.32 -21.19
CA ALA A 216 -24.96 -24.14 -22.21
C ALA A 216 -25.35 -23.70 -23.62
N THR A 217 -26.64 -23.38 -23.84
CA THR A 217 -27.14 -22.86 -25.12
C THR A 217 -26.50 -21.51 -25.45
N ILE A 218 -26.40 -20.60 -24.48
CA ILE A 218 -25.78 -19.28 -24.67
C ILE A 218 -24.31 -19.43 -25.04
N LYS A 219 -23.55 -20.26 -24.29
CA LYS A 219 -22.14 -20.53 -24.55
C LYS A 219 -21.91 -21.10 -25.95
N GLN A 220 -22.76 -22.03 -26.39
CA GLN A 220 -22.65 -22.67 -27.70
C GLN A 220 -23.04 -21.71 -28.85
N SER A 221 -24.08 -20.88 -28.64
CA SER A 221 -24.65 -20.07 -29.73
C SER A 221 -23.97 -18.70 -29.91
N TYR A 222 -23.42 -18.13 -28.83
CA TYR A 222 -22.99 -16.74 -28.85
C TYR A 222 -21.54 -16.53 -28.39
N GLU A 223 -20.87 -17.55 -27.84
CA GLU A 223 -19.48 -17.48 -27.33
C GLU A 223 -19.23 -16.36 -26.29
N LEU A 224 -20.30 -15.91 -25.61
CA LEU A 224 -20.21 -14.86 -24.61
C LEU A 224 -19.66 -15.37 -23.28
N PRO A 225 -18.83 -14.59 -22.58
CA PRO A 225 -18.49 -14.84 -21.16
C PRO A 225 -19.78 -14.87 -20.31
N ILE A 226 -19.86 -15.87 -19.42
CA ILE A 226 -21.00 -16.02 -18.51
C ILE A 226 -20.49 -15.84 -17.07
N ILE A 227 -21.08 -14.88 -16.36
CA ILE A 227 -20.80 -14.58 -14.95
C ILE A 227 -21.92 -15.21 -14.12
N VAL A 228 -21.55 -15.94 -13.08
CA VAL A 228 -22.51 -16.54 -12.13
C VAL A 228 -22.31 -15.91 -10.77
N ILE A 229 -23.36 -15.28 -10.26
CA ILE A 229 -23.40 -14.64 -8.94
C ILE A 229 -24.19 -15.58 -8.01
N ASP A 230 -23.51 -16.19 -7.06
CA ASP A 230 -24.12 -17.02 -6.02
C ASP A 230 -23.87 -16.42 -4.64
N TYR A 231 -24.63 -16.88 -3.66
CA TYR A 231 -24.71 -16.21 -2.37
C TYR A 231 -24.36 -17.16 -1.22
N ALA A 232 -23.55 -16.69 -0.28
CA ALA A 232 -23.21 -17.42 0.94
C ALA A 232 -22.84 -16.46 2.06
N LEU A 233 -23.03 -16.90 3.30
CA LEU A 233 -22.58 -16.13 4.48
C LEU A 233 -21.08 -15.86 4.42
N PRO A 234 -20.62 -14.66 4.81
CA PRO A 234 -19.19 -14.32 4.84
C PRO A 234 -18.31 -15.29 5.62
N GLN A 235 -18.82 -15.81 6.77
CA GLN A 235 -18.12 -16.78 7.60
C GLN A 235 -18.06 -18.19 7.02
N ASP A 236 -18.95 -18.55 6.09
CA ASP A 236 -18.99 -19.89 5.49
C ASP A 236 -17.99 -20.02 4.36
N LYS A 237 -16.70 -20.00 4.72
CA LYS A 237 -15.57 -20.08 3.76
C LYS A 237 -15.60 -21.37 2.95
N GLU A 238 -16.01 -22.47 3.54
CA GLU A 238 -16.07 -23.78 2.86
C GLU A 238 -17.12 -23.76 1.75
N ARG A 239 -18.32 -23.29 2.05
CA ARG A 239 -19.40 -23.15 1.07
C ARG A 239 -19.03 -22.16 -0.03
N ARG A 240 -18.45 -21.03 0.30
CA ARG A 240 -17.97 -20.04 -0.69
C ARG A 240 -16.96 -20.69 -1.65
N ASN A 241 -15.95 -21.40 -1.11
CA ASN A 241 -14.92 -22.07 -1.90
C ASN A 241 -15.50 -23.18 -2.80
N SER A 242 -16.36 -24.03 -2.23
CA SER A 242 -17.00 -25.13 -2.97
C SER A 242 -17.90 -24.61 -4.09
N THR A 243 -18.67 -23.52 -3.83
CA THR A 243 -19.54 -22.90 -4.83
C THR A 243 -18.72 -22.28 -5.97
N VAL A 244 -17.65 -21.50 -5.65
CA VAL A 244 -16.71 -20.99 -6.67
C VAL A 244 -16.17 -22.13 -7.53
N THR A 245 -15.71 -23.22 -6.91
CA THR A 245 -15.15 -24.37 -7.62
C THR A 245 -16.20 -25.04 -8.53
N ARG A 246 -17.46 -25.15 -8.09
CA ARG A 246 -18.56 -25.70 -8.89
C ARG A 246 -18.84 -24.86 -10.13
N ILE A 247 -18.88 -23.52 -9.97
CA ILE A 247 -19.10 -22.58 -11.08
C ILE A 247 -17.95 -22.64 -12.09
N GLN A 248 -16.69 -22.66 -11.63
CA GLN A 248 -15.51 -22.78 -12.48
C GLN A 248 -15.48 -24.10 -13.26
N LYS A 249 -15.80 -25.23 -12.61
CA LYS A 249 -15.89 -26.55 -13.27
C LYS A 249 -16.97 -26.60 -14.36
N ALA A 250 -18.07 -25.84 -14.19
CA ALA A 250 -19.08 -25.67 -15.23
C ALA A 250 -18.62 -24.75 -16.39
N GLY A 251 -17.45 -24.13 -16.24
CA GLY A 251 -16.84 -23.28 -17.26
C GLY A 251 -17.33 -21.84 -17.26
N TYR A 252 -17.86 -21.35 -16.14
CA TYR A 252 -18.36 -19.99 -15.96
C TYR A 252 -17.44 -19.16 -15.04
N ILE A 253 -17.63 -17.85 -15.01
CA ILE A 253 -16.89 -16.90 -14.17
C ILE A 253 -17.63 -16.76 -12.83
N PRO A 254 -17.03 -17.15 -11.70
CA PRO A 254 -17.70 -17.11 -10.40
C PRO A 254 -17.61 -15.75 -9.73
N TRP A 255 -18.67 -15.38 -9.02
CA TRP A 255 -18.66 -14.42 -7.91
C TRP A 255 -19.57 -14.94 -6.80
N VAL A 256 -19.02 -15.17 -5.60
CA VAL A 256 -19.78 -15.64 -4.45
C VAL A 256 -19.61 -14.66 -3.30
N SER A 257 -20.70 -14.00 -2.87
CA SER A 257 -20.71 -12.97 -1.85
C SER A 257 -21.93 -13.08 -0.93
N ASP A 258 -22.12 -12.10 -0.04
CA ASP A 258 -23.35 -11.93 0.71
C ASP A 258 -24.53 -11.55 -0.19
N GLY A 259 -25.75 -11.66 0.32
CA GLY A 259 -26.95 -11.45 -0.47
C GLY A 259 -27.22 -10.01 -0.91
N HIS A 260 -26.52 -9.03 -0.31
CA HIS A 260 -26.60 -7.62 -0.66
C HIS A 260 -25.40 -7.15 -1.48
N LEU A 261 -24.42 -8.03 -1.71
CA LEU A 261 -23.14 -7.70 -2.37
C LEU A 261 -22.39 -6.55 -1.66
N SER A 262 -22.61 -6.40 -0.36
CA SER A 262 -22.02 -5.34 0.46
C SER A 262 -20.65 -5.71 1.02
N THR A 263 -20.26 -6.98 0.94
CA THR A 263 -18.99 -7.50 1.44
C THR A 263 -18.11 -8.03 0.32
N LEU A 264 -16.79 -8.07 0.53
CA LEU A 264 -15.85 -8.60 -0.45
C LEU A 264 -16.12 -10.10 -0.68
N GLY A 265 -16.53 -10.41 -1.90
CA GLY A 265 -16.84 -11.76 -2.34
C GLY A 265 -15.60 -12.57 -2.72
N LYS A 266 -15.83 -13.75 -3.30
CA LYS A 266 -14.80 -14.62 -3.83
C LYS A 266 -15.04 -14.90 -5.31
N GLY A 267 -14.03 -14.57 -6.13
CA GLY A 267 -13.98 -14.82 -7.57
C GLY A 267 -13.06 -15.97 -7.95
N THR A 268 -12.50 -15.90 -9.16
CA THR A 268 -11.61 -16.92 -9.71
C THR A 268 -10.27 -16.99 -8.97
N ASP A 269 -9.63 -15.85 -8.77
CA ASP A 269 -8.32 -15.73 -8.13
C ASP A 269 -8.50 -15.46 -6.63
N GLU A 270 -7.55 -15.90 -5.81
CA GLU A 270 -7.55 -15.60 -4.38
C GLU A 270 -6.90 -14.25 -4.14
N VAL A 271 -7.71 -13.20 -4.02
CA VAL A 271 -7.23 -11.88 -3.61
C VAL A 271 -6.79 -11.92 -2.15
N ILE A 272 -5.62 -11.38 -1.87
CA ILE A 272 -5.03 -11.42 -0.54
C ILE A 272 -5.41 -10.16 0.23
N ASN A 273 -6.25 -10.34 1.25
CA ASN A 273 -6.53 -9.29 2.23
C ASN A 273 -5.27 -9.03 3.06
N ARG A 274 -4.74 -7.81 2.98
CA ARG A 274 -3.49 -7.43 3.66
C ARG A 274 -3.67 -6.41 4.76
N THR A 275 -4.89 -5.96 5.01
CA THR A 275 -5.15 -4.87 5.95
C THR A 275 -5.39 -5.38 7.36
N ILE A 276 -4.68 -4.82 8.33
CA ILE A 276 -4.85 -5.05 9.76
C ILE A 276 -5.47 -3.79 10.38
N LEU A 277 -6.62 -3.95 11.02
CA LEU A 277 -7.30 -2.85 11.71
C LEU A 277 -6.74 -2.69 13.13
N GLY A 278 -6.12 -1.55 13.39
CA GLY A 278 -5.69 -1.16 14.73
C GLY A 278 -6.73 -0.29 15.42
N ILE A 279 -7.32 -0.81 16.50
CA ILE A 279 -8.24 -0.07 17.35
C ILE A 279 -7.46 0.47 18.56
N HIS A 280 -7.52 1.79 18.77
CA HIS A 280 -6.73 2.48 19.78
C HIS A 280 -7.54 3.50 20.58
N ASP A 281 -7.02 3.90 21.74
CA ASP A 281 -7.61 4.91 22.65
C ASP A 281 -6.96 6.29 22.54
N SER A 282 -5.99 6.47 21.64
CA SER A 282 -5.39 7.79 21.36
C SER A 282 -6.41 8.70 20.63
N PRO A 283 -6.23 10.03 20.69
CA PRO A 283 -7.05 10.94 19.89
C PRO A 283 -7.04 10.57 18.39
N VAL A 284 -8.17 10.72 17.72
CA VAL A 284 -8.36 10.32 16.31
C VAL A 284 -7.35 10.98 15.38
N ASP A 285 -6.96 12.24 15.67
CA ASP A 285 -5.99 12.99 14.85
C ASP A 285 -4.53 12.79 15.34
N GLU A 286 -4.27 11.83 16.21
CA GLU A 286 -2.95 11.56 16.80
C GLU A 286 -2.59 10.06 16.75
N ILE A 287 -2.88 9.41 15.62
CA ILE A 287 -2.59 7.97 15.43
C ILE A 287 -1.11 7.65 15.67
N GLU A 288 -0.21 8.59 15.39
CA GLU A 288 1.23 8.47 15.63
C GLU A 288 1.59 8.36 17.12
N SER A 289 0.69 8.73 18.02
CA SER A 289 0.87 8.54 19.47
C SER A 289 0.40 7.18 19.96
N SER A 290 -0.35 6.43 19.15
CA SER A 290 -0.88 5.10 19.54
C SER A 290 0.22 4.04 19.56
N GLY A 291 0.14 3.12 20.51
CA GLY A 291 1.06 1.98 20.57
C GLY A 291 0.96 1.06 19.36
N PHE A 292 -0.22 0.94 18.77
CA PHE A 292 -0.40 0.21 17.52
C PHE A 292 0.49 0.78 16.41
N HIS A 293 0.44 2.09 16.17
CA HIS A 293 1.28 2.74 15.15
C HIS A 293 2.77 2.63 15.46
N ARG A 294 3.15 2.90 16.71
CA ARG A 294 4.57 2.99 17.11
C ARG A 294 5.27 1.65 17.14
N TYR A 295 4.57 0.56 17.50
CA TYR A 295 5.21 -0.73 17.78
C TYR A 295 4.76 -1.85 16.85
N ILE A 296 3.50 -1.88 16.44
CA ILE A 296 2.93 -3.02 15.70
C ILE A 296 3.03 -2.82 14.18
N VAL A 297 2.84 -1.58 13.68
CA VAL A 297 2.72 -1.33 12.23
C VAL A 297 4.00 -1.63 11.47
N MET A 298 5.18 -1.23 11.97
CA MET A 298 6.44 -1.49 11.25
C MET A 298 6.70 -2.99 11.05
N PRO A 299 6.57 -3.88 12.03
CA PRO A 299 6.63 -5.32 11.79
C PRO A 299 5.60 -5.82 10.76
N LEU A 300 4.36 -5.33 10.80
CA LEU A 300 3.33 -5.69 9.83
C LEU A 300 3.71 -5.26 8.40
N GLU A 301 4.15 -4.02 8.20
CA GLU A 301 4.64 -3.53 6.89
C GLU A 301 5.79 -4.37 6.36
N GLN A 302 6.70 -4.79 7.23
CA GLN A 302 7.81 -5.68 6.87
C GLN A 302 7.35 -7.07 6.44
N MET A 303 6.19 -7.52 6.87
CA MET A 303 5.57 -8.78 6.45
C MET A 303 4.59 -8.61 5.27
N GLY A 304 4.44 -7.38 4.73
CA GLY A 304 3.61 -7.08 3.57
C GLY A 304 2.18 -6.68 3.91
N TYR A 305 1.87 -6.45 5.18
CA TYR A 305 0.54 -6.05 5.65
C TYR A 305 0.44 -4.53 5.78
N LEU A 306 -0.78 -4.03 5.65
CA LEU A 306 -1.12 -2.60 5.72
C LEU A 306 -1.87 -2.31 7.01
N ALA A 307 -1.72 -1.11 7.55
CA ALA A 307 -2.45 -0.69 8.73
C ALA A 307 -3.62 0.22 8.37
N GLU A 308 -4.79 -0.09 8.95
CA GLU A 308 -5.94 0.79 9.02
C GLU A 308 -6.21 1.13 10.48
N TYR A 309 -6.77 2.31 10.76
CA TYR A 309 -6.89 2.83 12.12
C TYR A 309 -8.32 3.16 12.46
N SER A 310 -8.72 2.78 13.67
CA SER A 310 -10.00 3.16 14.24
C SER A 310 -9.83 3.53 15.71
N SER A 311 -10.55 4.56 16.14
CA SER A 311 -10.66 4.87 17.57
C SER A 311 -11.74 4.00 18.22
N ILE A 312 -11.55 3.66 19.50
CA ILE A 312 -12.61 3.05 20.33
C ILE A 312 -13.92 3.82 20.34
N LEU A 313 -13.89 5.12 19.98
CA LEU A 313 -15.07 6.00 19.93
C LEU A 313 -15.78 5.98 18.56
N ASN A 314 -15.16 5.45 17.52
CA ASN A 314 -15.65 5.51 16.14
C ASN A 314 -15.30 4.23 15.39
N LEU A 315 -15.93 3.12 15.79
CA LEU A 315 -15.75 1.84 15.11
C LEU A 315 -16.43 1.83 13.74
N PRO A 316 -15.85 1.19 12.72
CA PRO A 316 -16.48 1.04 11.40
C PRO A 316 -17.73 0.14 11.48
N ASN A 317 -18.61 0.22 10.47
CA ASN A 317 -19.69 -0.75 10.35
C ASN A 317 -19.12 -2.15 10.06
N LEU A 318 -19.83 -3.19 10.46
CA LEU A 318 -19.35 -4.57 10.23
C LEU A 318 -19.18 -4.89 8.74
N ASP A 319 -20.06 -4.38 7.87
CA ASP A 319 -19.95 -4.62 6.43
C ASP A 319 -18.69 -3.99 5.82
N ASP A 320 -18.17 -2.91 6.41
CA ASP A 320 -17.01 -2.17 5.92
C ASP A 320 -15.68 -2.91 6.19
N ILE A 321 -15.67 -3.91 7.07
CA ILE A 321 -14.44 -4.63 7.47
C ILE A 321 -14.23 -5.96 6.75
N SER A 322 -14.99 -6.28 5.73
CA SER A 322 -14.89 -7.57 5.01
C SER A 322 -13.53 -7.85 4.37
N HIS A 323 -12.74 -6.82 4.13
CA HIS A 323 -11.36 -6.87 3.60
C HIS A 323 -10.29 -6.97 4.71
N ILE A 324 -10.67 -6.83 5.99
CA ILE A 324 -9.73 -6.86 7.11
C ILE A 324 -9.24 -8.28 7.35
N ARG A 325 -7.94 -8.45 7.47
CA ARG A 325 -7.28 -9.73 7.74
C ARG A 325 -7.18 -10.06 9.22
N GLY A 326 -6.97 -9.05 10.06
CA GLY A 326 -6.85 -9.19 11.51
C GLY A 326 -7.16 -7.88 12.21
N ILE A 327 -7.52 -7.94 13.48
CA ILE A 327 -7.80 -6.78 14.32
C ILE A 327 -6.86 -6.78 15.52
N THR A 328 -6.25 -5.63 15.82
CA THR A 328 -5.45 -5.42 17.04
C THR A 328 -6.12 -4.37 17.90
N LEU A 329 -6.52 -4.71 19.10
CA LEU A 329 -6.94 -3.76 20.13
C LEU A 329 -5.73 -3.41 20.99
N TYR A 330 -5.22 -2.18 20.88
CA TYR A 330 -4.10 -1.67 21.66
C TYR A 330 -4.55 -0.51 22.52
N LEU A 331 -4.64 -0.72 23.84
CA LEU A 331 -5.06 0.28 24.81
C LEU A 331 -3.89 0.61 25.75
N GLU A 332 -3.42 1.86 25.70
CA GLU A 332 -2.30 2.32 26.56
C GLU A 332 -2.76 3.09 27.80
N ARG A 333 -4.01 3.54 27.86
CA ARG A 333 -4.51 4.47 28.87
C ARG A 333 -5.71 3.89 29.61
N SER A 334 -5.67 3.99 30.93
CA SER A 334 -6.78 3.58 31.83
C SER A 334 -7.95 4.56 31.86
N LEU A 335 -8.02 5.54 30.98
CA LEU A 335 -8.99 6.65 31.00
C LEU A 335 -10.28 6.36 30.22
N VAL A 336 -10.50 5.11 29.81
CA VAL A 336 -11.62 4.78 28.96
C VAL A 336 -12.87 4.54 29.78
N ASN A 337 -13.95 5.21 29.37
CA ASN A 337 -15.26 5.04 30.00
C ASN A 337 -15.73 3.59 29.81
N ALA A 338 -16.06 2.92 30.89
CA ALA A 338 -16.49 1.53 30.90
C ALA A 338 -17.57 1.18 29.85
N PRO A 339 -18.65 1.96 29.65
CA PRO A 339 -19.66 1.65 28.63
C PRO A 339 -19.14 1.63 27.19
N VAL A 340 -18.08 2.35 26.90
CA VAL A 340 -17.45 2.36 25.56
C VAL A 340 -16.73 1.03 25.32
N LEU A 341 -15.98 0.53 26.31
CA LEU A 341 -15.28 -0.75 26.18
C LEU A 341 -16.21 -1.94 26.03
N ASP A 342 -17.37 -1.93 26.67
CA ASP A 342 -18.38 -2.97 26.50
C ASP A 342 -18.83 -3.05 25.03
N LYS A 343 -19.17 -1.91 24.43
CA LYS A 343 -19.50 -1.82 23.00
C LYS A 343 -18.36 -2.26 22.08
N VAL A 344 -17.12 -1.90 22.42
CA VAL A 344 -15.95 -2.37 21.66
C VAL A 344 -15.85 -3.89 21.72
N CYS A 345 -16.03 -4.50 22.89
CA CYS A 345 -15.98 -5.93 23.08
C CYS A 345 -17.10 -6.67 22.32
N GLU A 346 -18.33 -6.13 22.33
CA GLU A 346 -19.44 -6.68 21.56
C GLU A 346 -19.17 -6.59 20.05
N TRP A 347 -18.64 -5.45 19.60
CA TRP A 347 -18.26 -5.26 18.19
C TRP A 347 -17.15 -6.21 17.74
N LEU A 348 -16.09 -6.40 18.55
CA LEU A 348 -15.01 -7.35 18.27
C LEU A 348 -15.54 -8.80 18.19
N ALA A 349 -16.42 -9.17 19.11
CA ALA A 349 -17.05 -10.49 19.09
C ALA A 349 -17.91 -10.69 17.84
N ALA A 350 -18.66 -9.67 17.42
CA ALA A 350 -19.47 -9.70 16.21
C ALA A 350 -18.58 -9.78 14.94
N ALA A 351 -17.48 -9.01 14.86
CA ALA A 351 -16.52 -9.05 13.77
C ALA A 351 -15.90 -10.45 13.61
N ASN A 352 -15.46 -11.04 14.73
CA ASN A 352 -14.92 -12.41 14.72
C ASN A 352 -15.98 -13.44 14.31
N ALA A 353 -17.20 -13.33 14.82
CA ALA A 353 -18.29 -14.26 14.49
C ALA A 353 -18.72 -14.18 13.03
N THR A 354 -18.74 -12.95 12.45
CA THR A 354 -19.21 -12.71 11.08
C THR A 354 -18.16 -13.06 10.03
N TYR A 355 -16.87 -12.76 10.29
CA TYR A 355 -15.81 -12.89 9.27
C TYR A 355 -14.70 -13.86 9.64
N GLN A 356 -14.71 -14.40 10.86
CA GLN A 356 -13.61 -15.19 11.43
C GLN A 356 -12.28 -14.41 11.39
N ILE A 357 -12.35 -13.11 11.65
CA ILE A 357 -11.17 -12.25 11.76
C ILE A 357 -10.54 -12.46 13.13
N PRO A 358 -9.25 -12.85 13.22
CA PRO A 358 -8.56 -12.99 14.49
C PRO A 358 -8.38 -11.65 15.19
N VAL A 359 -8.45 -11.66 16.53
CA VAL A 359 -8.31 -10.47 17.37
C VAL A 359 -7.12 -10.62 18.30
N LEU A 360 -6.19 -9.65 18.24
CA LEU A 360 -5.05 -9.56 19.14
C LEU A 360 -5.29 -8.45 20.16
N PHE A 361 -5.29 -8.79 21.44
CA PHE A 361 -5.31 -7.83 22.54
C PHE A 361 -3.88 -7.51 22.98
N VAL A 362 -3.54 -6.22 23.03
CA VAL A 362 -2.22 -5.73 23.43
C VAL A 362 -2.34 -4.80 24.64
N ASP A 363 -1.48 -5.01 25.60
CA ASP A 363 -1.39 -4.36 26.92
C ASP A 363 -2.59 -4.64 27.82
N ILE A 364 -3.83 -4.59 27.36
CA ILE A 364 -5.04 -4.79 28.18
C ILE A 364 -6.05 -5.69 27.47
N ILE A 365 -6.60 -6.65 28.17
CA ILE A 365 -7.87 -7.31 27.81
C ILE A 365 -8.95 -6.63 28.64
N PRO A 366 -9.94 -5.92 28.02
CA PRO A 366 -11.05 -5.32 28.77
C PRO A 366 -11.83 -6.37 29.57
N GLU A 367 -12.20 -6.03 30.81
CA GLU A 367 -12.86 -6.97 31.75
C GLU A 367 -14.35 -7.14 31.47
N TYR A 368 -14.69 -7.24 30.18
CA TYR A 368 -16.07 -7.50 29.74
C TYR A 368 -16.21 -8.94 29.24
N PRO A 369 -17.37 -9.58 29.51
CA PRO A 369 -17.58 -10.99 29.15
C PRO A 369 -17.27 -11.29 27.68
N ALA A 370 -17.62 -10.40 26.76
CA ALA A 370 -17.39 -10.59 25.33
C ALA A 370 -15.89 -10.60 24.98
N CYS A 371 -15.08 -9.69 25.55
CA CYS A 371 -13.64 -9.65 25.33
C CYS A 371 -12.93 -10.83 26.00
N LEU A 372 -13.25 -11.14 27.25
CA LEU A 372 -12.65 -12.28 27.96
C LEU A 372 -12.95 -13.62 27.26
N LYS A 373 -14.21 -13.81 26.83
CA LYS A 373 -14.60 -14.97 26.03
C LYS A 373 -13.84 -15.03 24.71
N LEU A 374 -13.73 -13.90 24.01
CA LEU A 374 -13.01 -13.80 22.74
C LEU A 374 -11.51 -14.06 22.93
N ALA A 375 -10.91 -13.61 24.03
CA ALA A 375 -9.52 -13.91 24.39
C ALA A 375 -9.31 -15.34 24.88
N GLY A 376 -10.36 -16.12 25.12
CA GLY A 376 -10.25 -17.45 25.74
C GLY A 376 -9.62 -17.43 27.13
N ALA A 377 -9.90 -16.36 27.90
CA ALA A 377 -9.20 -16.04 29.13
C ALA A 377 -10.17 -15.60 30.24
N GLN A 378 -9.68 -15.58 31.45
CA GLN A 378 -10.37 -14.99 32.60
C GLN A 378 -9.40 -14.23 33.49
N LYS A 379 -9.91 -13.25 34.23
CA LYS A 379 -9.15 -12.51 35.23
C LYS A 379 -9.02 -13.32 36.50
N SER A 380 -7.85 -13.27 37.14
CA SER A 380 -7.56 -13.91 38.40
C SER A 380 -6.57 -13.06 39.20
N GLU A 381 -6.85 -12.85 40.47
CA GLU A 381 -5.92 -12.14 41.36
C GLU A 381 -4.75 -13.05 41.75
N SER A 382 -3.52 -12.53 41.60
CA SER A 382 -2.31 -13.20 42.04
C SER A 382 -2.04 -12.93 43.50
N ILE A 383 -1.51 -13.91 44.21
CA ILE A 383 -1.26 -13.81 45.66
C ILE A 383 0.17 -14.20 46.00
N GLY A 384 0.88 -13.23 46.61
CA GLY A 384 2.23 -13.44 47.08
C GLY A 384 3.30 -13.44 45.98
N THR A 385 4.36 -14.20 46.14
CA THR A 385 5.48 -14.23 45.21
C THR A 385 5.13 -14.98 43.93
N ILE A 386 5.40 -14.36 42.80
CA ILE A 386 5.20 -14.94 41.48
C ILE A 386 6.52 -15.44 40.92
N LYS A 387 6.48 -16.59 40.25
CA LYS A 387 7.64 -17.21 39.57
C LYS A 387 7.26 -17.60 38.16
N VAL A 388 8.20 -17.45 37.23
CA VAL A 388 8.09 -18.05 35.92
C VAL A 388 8.21 -19.55 36.05
N ARG A 389 7.22 -20.29 35.59
CA ARG A 389 7.19 -21.76 35.60
C ARG A 389 7.72 -22.33 34.30
N GLU A 390 7.28 -21.78 33.18
CA GLU A 390 7.68 -22.18 31.83
C GLU A 390 7.69 -21.01 30.87
N THR A 391 8.67 -20.97 29.97
CA THR A 391 8.69 -20.09 28.80
C THR A 391 8.89 -20.95 27.57
N LYS A 392 8.15 -20.64 26.50
CA LYS A 392 8.40 -21.24 25.19
C LYS A 392 9.60 -20.56 24.53
N GLN A 393 10.22 -21.27 23.59
CA GLN A 393 11.39 -20.77 22.86
C GLN A 393 11.10 -19.40 22.23
N GLY A 394 12.02 -18.46 22.37
CA GLY A 394 11.92 -17.11 21.80
C GLY A 394 11.24 -16.07 22.69
N TYR A 395 10.70 -16.45 23.86
CA TYR A 395 10.13 -15.48 24.79
C TYR A 395 11.11 -15.09 25.91
N GLY A 396 11.14 -13.79 26.21
CA GLY A 396 11.89 -13.23 27.35
C GLY A 396 13.37 -13.00 27.12
N GLU A 397 13.88 -13.30 25.93
CA GLU A 397 15.29 -13.17 25.54
C GLU A 397 15.50 -12.64 24.11
N TYR A 398 14.49 -11.99 23.52
CA TYR A 398 14.62 -11.49 22.14
C TYR A 398 15.48 -10.21 22.08
N GLN A 399 14.96 -9.06 22.51
CA GLN A 399 15.74 -7.81 22.63
C GLN A 399 15.86 -7.36 24.09
N GLY A 400 14.85 -7.67 24.90
CA GLY A 400 14.80 -7.41 26.32
C GLY A 400 14.82 -8.70 27.13
N ARG A 401 14.91 -8.55 28.47
CA ARG A 401 14.82 -9.66 29.42
C ARG A 401 13.58 -9.53 30.28
N LEU A 402 12.85 -10.61 30.46
CA LEU A 402 11.71 -10.64 31.36
C LEU A 402 12.16 -10.38 32.82
N THR A 403 11.73 -9.28 33.37
CA THR A 403 11.93 -8.91 34.76
C THR A 403 10.56 -8.81 35.44
N LEU A 404 10.35 -9.61 36.49
CA LEU A 404 9.12 -9.60 37.26
C LEU A 404 9.09 -8.40 38.20
N SER A 405 8.02 -7.58 38.11
CA SER A 405 7.74 -6.49 39.01
C SER A 405 6.68 -6.92 40.04
N PRO A 406 6.91 -6.71 41.34
CA PRO A 406 5.86 -6.97 42.35
C PRO A 406 4.65 -6.05 42.20
N ASN A 407 4.83 -4.90 41.50
CA ASN A 407 3.76 -3.90 41.30
C ASN A 407 2.88 -4.20 40.10
N ASP A 408 3.35 -5.09 39.19
CA ASP A 408 2.64 -5.44 37.95
C ASP A 408 2.55 -6.97 37.85
N PRO A 409 1.77 -7.63 38.73
CA PRO A 409 1.65 -9.08 38.70
C PRO A 409 0.76 -9.52 37.50
N PRO A 410 0.95 -10.75 37.01
CA PRO A 410 0.06 -11.31 36.02
C PRO A 410 -1.33 -11.52 36.62
N ASP A 411 -2.37 -11.29 35.82
CA ASP A 411 -3.77 -11.39 36.26
C ASP A 411 -4.67 -12.16 35.28
N ILE A 412 -4.07 -12.80 34.26
CA ILE A 412 -4.79 -13.56 33.22
C ILE A 412 -4.50 -15.05 33.37
N THR A 413 -5.57 -15.84 33.37
CA THR A 413 -5.54 -17.31 33.27
C THR A 413 -6.27 -17.76 32.00
N LEU A 414 -5.74 -18.76 31.31
CA LEU A 414 -6.39 -19.35 30.14
C LEU A 414 -7.56 -20.24 30.54
N VAL A 415 -8.64 -20.16 29.76
CA VAL A 415 -9.80 -21.04 29.81
C VAL A 415 -9.94 -21.87 28.52
N ASP A 416 -9.39 -21.34 27.39
CA ASP A 416 -9.31 -22.06 26.14
C ASP A 416 -8.26 -23.19 26.27
N GLN A 417 -8.71 -24.45 26.13
CA GLN A 417 -7.84 -25.62 26.26
C GLN A 417 -6.95 -25.86 25.05
N ASP A 418 -7.32 -25.30 23.90
CA ASP A 418 -6.55 -25.38 22.66
C ASP A 418 -5.55 -24.20 22.50
N ALA A 419 -5.52 -23.28 23.49
CA ALA A 419 -4.62 -22.14 23.46
C ALA A 419 -3.15 -22.57 23.65
N ASN A 420 -2.26 -21.90 22.94
CA ASN A 420 -0.82 -22.08 23.06
C ASN A 420 -0.21 -20.91 23.85
N PHE A 421 0.13 -21.11 25.13
CA PHE A 421 0.80 -20.08 25.93
C PHE A 421 2.26 -19.93 25.53
N LEU A 422 2.78 -18.72 25.65
CA LEU A 422 4.22 -18.42 25.46
C LEU A 422 4.97 -18.29 26.78
N VAL A 423 4.28 -17.89 27.83
CA VAL A 423 4.80 -17.88 29.18
C VAL A 423 3.75 -18.36 30.18
N GLU A 424 4.17 -19.21 31.10
CA GLU A 424 3.38 -19.69 32.23
C GLU A 424 4.03 -19.23 33.52
N MET A 425 3.24 -18.67 34.43
CA MET A 425 3.63 -18.17 35.73
C MET A 425 2.81 -18.80 36.82
N ILE A 426 3.39 -18.90 38.02
CA ILE A 426 2.71 -19.48 39.18
C ILE A 426 2.88 -18.57 40.38
N ASP A 427 1.82 -18.37 41.15
CA ASP A 427 1.85 -17.63 42.41
C ASP A 427 2.13 -18.53 43.64
N ALA A 428 2.16 -17.94 44.82
CA ALA A 428 2.40 -18.65 46.08
C ALA A 428 1.29 -19.64 46.44
N LYS A 429 0.07 -19.51 45.90
CA LYS A 429 -1.05 -20.43 46.10
C LYS A 429 -1.12 -21.53 45.08
N GLY A 430 -0.30 -21.48 44.04
CA GLY A 430 -0.34 -22.45 42.94
C GLY A 430 -1.27 -22.05 41.78
N THR A 431 -1.80 -20.82 41.78
CA THR A 431 -2.58 -20.30 40.67
C THR A 431 -1.67 -20.07 39.45
N ILE A 432 -2.12 -20.54 38.27
CA ILE A 432 -1.35 -20.48 37.04
C ILE A 432 -1.84 -19.28 36.22
N PHE A 433 -0.91 -18.48 35.73
CA PHE A 433 -1.16 -17.30 34.90
C PHE A 433 -0.46 -17.41 33.56
N HIS A 434 -1.11 -16.88 32.53
CA HIS A 434 -0.62 -16.89 31.16
C HIS A 434 -0.73 -15.48 30.56
N PRO A 435 0.25 -14.60 30.77
CA PRO A 435 0.16 -13.21 30.29
C PRO A 435 0.30 -13.05 28.77
N ILE A 436 0.80 -14.08 28.08
CA ILE A 436 0.86 -14.10 26.59
C ILE A 436 0.40 -15.46 26.08
N ALA A 437 -0.58 -15.46 25.19
CA ALA A 437 -1.05 -16.66 24.54
C ALA A 437 -1.59 -16.41 23.13
N ILE A 438 -1.55 -17.47 22.33
CA ILE A 438 -2.22 -17.61 21.05
C ILE A 438 -3.45 -18.47 21.29
N THR A 439 -4.63 -18.03 20.85
CA THR A 439 -5.91 -18.70 21.03
C THR A 439 -6.57 -19.02 19.69
N SER A 440 -7.65 -19.78 19.72
CA SER A 440 -8.39 -20.13 18.50
C SER A 440 -9.00 -18.92 17.77
N THR A 441 -9.19 -17.81 18.46
CA THR A 441 -9.79 -16.55 17.96
C THR A 441 -8.77 -15.44 17.75
N GLY A 442 -7.48 -15.69 17.99
CA GLY A 442 -6.42 -14.69 17.87
C GLY A 442 -5.35 -14.84 18.94
N GLY A 443 -5.22 -13.87 19.85
CA GLY A 443 -4.25 -13.93 20.91
C GLY A 443 -4.23 -12.70 21.80
N PHE A 444 -3.34 -12.72 22.78
CA PHE A 444 -3.11 -11.56 23.64
C PHE A 444 -1.68 -11.50 24.18
N ALA A 445 -1.23 -10.30 24.48
CA ALA A 445 0.01 -10.03 25.22
C ALA A 445 -0.28 -8.87 26.17
N VAL A 446 -0.51 -9.18 27.45
CA VAL A 446 -0.87 -8.17 28.45
C VAL A 446 0.35 -7.48 29.03
N TYR A 447 0.15 -6.22 29.41
CA TYR A 447 1.17 -5.44 30.11
C TYR A 447 1.59 -6.10 31.44
N PRO A 448 2.89 -6.10 31.81
CA PRO A 448 4.03 -5.53 31.09
C PRO A 448 4.81 -6.56 30.24
N PHE A 449 4.18 -7.64 29.80
CA PHE A 449 4.85 -8.84 29.32
C PHE A 449 5.25 -8.82 27.83
N LEU A 450 4.85 -7.79 27.07
CA LEU A 450 5.28 -7.62 25.69
C LEU A 450 6.64 -6.92 25.57
N PHE A 451 6.91 -5.95 26.45
CA PHE A 451 8.13 -5.16 26.45
C PHE A 451 8.80 -5.13 27.82
N GLU A 452 10.14 -5.27 27.84
CA GLU A 452 10.92 -4.78 28.96
C GLU A 452 10.96 -3.26 28.91
N ARG A 453 10.70 -2.59 30.05
CA ARG A 453 10.88 -1.15 30.22
C ARG A 453 12.23 -0.86 30.84
N GLY A 454 13.10 -0.17 30.05
CA GLY A 454 14.39 0.28 30.51
C GLY A 454 14.36 1.70 31.08
N PHE A 455 15.54 2.26 31.28
CA PHE A 455 15.71 3.65 31.73
C PHE A 455 15.10 4.64 30.70
N GLU A 456 14.49 5.72 31.17
CA GLU A 456 13.81 6.74 30.35
C GLU A 456 12.64 6.18 29.50
N ASP A 457 11.92 5.17 30.03
CA ASP A 457 10.80 4.50 29.35
C ASP A 457 11.17 3.83 28.02
N ASN A 458 12.44 3.45 27.88
CA ASN A 458 12.91 2.66 26.76
C ASN A 458 12.20 1.30 26.74
N ARG A 459 11.78 0.86 25.56
CA ARG A 459 11.04 -0.39 25.36
C ARG A 459 11.85 -1.38 24.53
N PHE A 460 12.01 -2.61 25.03
CA PHE A 460 12.68 -3.69 24.35
C PHE A 460 11.73 -4.88 24.21
N TRP A 461 11.54 -5.35 23.00
CA TRP A 461 10.67 -6.48 22.74
C TRP A 461 11.13 -7.73 23.50
N LEU A 462 10.23 -8.37 24.23
CA LEU A 462 10.47 -9.64 24.93
C LEU A 462 10.24 -10.85 24.01
N ILE A 463 9.57 -10.66 22.89
CA ILE A 463 9.26 -11.67 21.89
C ILE A 463 9.57 -11.15 20.49
N ASP A 464 9.92 -12.04 19.56
CA ASP A 464 10.06 -11.65 18.15
C ASP A 464 8.69 -11.28 17.55
N PRO A 465 8.42 -10.02 17.19
CA PRO A 465 7.15 -9.64 16.59
C PRO A 465 6.91 -10.28 15.20
N PHE A 466 7.97 -10.69 14.49
CA PHE A 466 7.86 -11.37 13.22
C PHE A 466 7.45 -12.84 13.34
N GLU A 467 7.52 -13.42 14.53
CA GLU A 467 6.98 -14.74 14.84
C GLU A 467 5.62 -14.64 15.55
N PHE A 468 5.48 -13.72 16.49
CA PHE A 468 4.27 -13.59 17.31
C PHE A 468 3.06 -13.07 16.54
N LEU A 469 3.23 -11.98 15.78
CA LEU A 469 2.09 -11.38 15.05
C LEU A 469 1.50 -12.31 13.99
N PRO A 470 2.28 -13.06 13.19
CA PRO A 470 1.71 -14.06 12.28
C PRO A 470 0.89 -15.13 12.99
N LEU A 471 1.35 -15.62 14.14
CA LEU A 471 0.60 -16.61 14.91
C LEU A 471 -0.69 -16.03 15.48
N ALA A 472 -0.62 -14.85 16.12
CA ALA A 472 -1.77 -14.23 16.78
C ALA A 472 -2.84 -13.73 15.81
N LEU A 473 -2.44 -13.28 14.62
CA LEU A 473 -3.34 -12.74 13.60
C LEU A 473 -3.55 -13.70 12.43
N ASN A 474 -3.05 -14.93 12.52
CA ASN A 474 -3.14 -15.95 11.48
C ASN A 474 -2.73 -15.40 10.10
N LEU A 475 -1.54 -14.80 10.04
CA LEU A 475 -1.02 -14.15 8.83
C LEU A 475 -0.20 -15.15 8.02
N PRO A 476 -0.58 -15.47 6.77
CA PRO A 476 0.25 -16.28 5.89
C PRO A 476 1.49 -15.51 5.44
N THR A 477 2.57 -16.22 5.16
CA THR A 477 3.72 -15.66 4.45
C THR A 477 3.31 -15.33 3.02
N ILE A 478 3.61 -14.10 2.57
CA ILE A 478 3.24 -13.58 1.26
C ILE A 478 4.42 -12.84 0.60
N PRO A 479 4.47 -12.72 -0.73
CA PRO A 479 5.37 -11.78 -1.38
C PRO A 479 5.12 -10.36 -0.88
N THR A 480 6.18 -9.71 -0.42
CA THR A 480 6.10 -8.40 0.24
C THR A 480 6.67 -7.32 -0.67
N PHE A 481 5.94 -6.22 -0.87
CA PHE A 481 6.48 -5.03 -1.54
C PHE A 481 7.57 -4.41 -0.68
N ASP A 482 8.72 -4.07 -1.29
CA ASP A 482 9.91 -3.60 -0.57
C ASP A 482 10.33 -2.19 -1.01
N VAL A 483 10.33 -1.26 -0.05
CA VAL A 483 10.77 0.14 -0.25
C VAL A 483 12.23 0.37 0.18
N THR A 484 12.93 -0.67 0.57
CA THR A 484 14.31 -0.57 1.07
C THR A 484 15.36 -0.87 0.00
N THR A 485 14.93 -1.51 -1.09
CA THR A 485 15.81 -2.09 -2.11
C THR A 485 15.33 -1.69 -3.52
N GLU A 486 16.26 -1.37 -4.37
CA GLU A 486 16.04 -1.17 -5.82
C GLU A 486 17.09 -1.96 -6.59
N SER A 487 16.64 -2.73 -7.58
CA SER A 487 17.53 -3.54 -8.44
C SER A 487 18.54 -4.38 -7.63
N GLY A 488 18.10 -5.00 -6.52
CA GLY A 488 18.92 -5.89 -5.66
C GLY A 488 19.93 -5.19 -4.74
N ARG A 489 19.98 -3.86 -4.73
CA ARG A 489 20.86 -3.09 -3.84
C ARG A 489 20.03 -2.22 -2.89
N ARG A 490 20.56 -1.99 -1.69
CA ARG A 490 19.92 -1.11 -0.72
C ARG A 490 19.81 0.30 -1.27
N ILE A 491 18.67 0.96 -1.09
CA ILE A 491 18.44 2.34 -1.52
C ILE A 491 19.29 3.29 -0.68
N LEU A 492 19.89 4.30 -1.32
CA LEU A 492 20.56 5.44 -0.69
C LEU A 492 19.89 6.73 -1.15
N THR A 493 19.40 7.52 -0.20
CA THR A 493 18.89 8.87 -0.40
C THR A 493 19.68 9.88 0.43
N SER A 494 19.69 11.14 -0.01
CA SER A 494 20.24 12.27 0.73
C SER A 494 19.30 13.46 0.63
N HIS A 495 18.94 14.06 1.78
CA HIS A 495 18.16 15.29 1.76
C HIS A 495 18.55 16.26 2.86
N ILE A 496 18.27 17.54 2.60
CA ILE A 496 18.69 18.67 3.44
C ILE A 496 17.47 19.53 3.72
N ASP A 497 17.17 19.68 4.99
CA ASP A 497 16.20 20.68 5.45
C ASP A 497 16.80 22.08 5.45
N GLY A 498 15.94 23.08 5.24
CA GLY A 498 16.36 24.45 4.99
C GLY A 498 17.01 25.19 6.12
N ASP A 499 16.93 24.66 7.34
CA ASP A 499 17.34 25.33 8.58
C ASP A 499 18.82 25.68 8.60
N GLY A 500 19.08 26.93 8.96
CA GLY A 500 20.42 27.42 9.18
C GLY A 500 21.22 27.70 7.91
N PHE A 501 20.56 27.89 6.78
CA PHE A 501 21.18 28.26 5.53
C PHE A 501 22.05 29.50 5.67
N VAL A 502 21.58 30.51 6.41
CA VAL A 502 22.28 31.78 6.65
C VAL A 502 23.18 31.80 7.90
N SER A 503 23.31 30.64 8.56
CA SER A 503 24.25 30.54 9.70
C SER A 503 25.69 30.77 9.25
N ARG A 504 26.48 31.51 10.01
CA ARG A 504 27.91 31.70 9.75
C ARG A 504 28.68 30.43 10.16
N ALA A 505 29.47 29.88 9.23
CA ALA A 505 30.24 28.66 9.45
C ALA A 505 31.58 28.95 10.16
N GLU A 506 31.95 28.11 11.12
CA GLU A 506 33.29 28.16 11.72
C GLU A 506 34.37 27.91 10.65
N GLN A 507 35.28 28.84 10.51
CA GLN A 507 36.43 28.74 9.63
C GLN A 507 37.71 29.13 10.37
N GLN A 508 38.75 28.28 10.27
CA GLN A 508 39.98 28.49 11.01
C GLN A 508 40.66 29.80 10.59
N GLY A 509 40.86 30.70 11.54
CA GLY A 509 41.54 31.98 11.31
C GLY A 509 40.67 33.09 10.70
N ILE A 510 39.33 32.86 10.56
CA ILE A 510 38.39 33.85 10.02
C ILE A 510 37.45 34.31 11.15
N ALA A 511 37.22 35.65 11.23
CA ALA A 511 36.24 36.18 12.20
C ALA A 511 34.83 35.72 11.84
N ALA A 512 33.96 35.60 12.83
CA ALA A 512 32.59 35.09 12.66
C ALA A 512 31.79 35.89 11.61
N ASP A 513 31.92 37.20 11.60
CA ASP A 513 31.18 38.08 10.69
C ASP A 513 31.66 37.97 9.22
N ASP A 514 32.93 37.60 9.02
CA ASP A 514 33.56 37.42 7.72
C ASP A 514 33.44 35.98 7.20
N ALA A 515 32.96 35.08 8.02
CA ALA A 515 32.81 33.67 7.68
C ALA A 515 31.71 33.43 6.64
N LYS A 516 31.92 32.43 5.74
CA LYS A 516 30.91 32.01 4.75
C LYS A 516 29.61 31.60 5.42
N LEU A 517 28.49 31.78 4.71
CA LEU A 517 27.22 31.15 5.10
C LEU A 517 27.31 29.63 5.02
N SER A 518 26.58 28.93 5.91
CA SER A 518 26.48 27.46 5.91
C SER A 518 26.00 26.93 4.58
N GLY A 519 25.10 27.65 3.87
CA GLY A 519 24.69 27.31 2.52
C GLY A 519 25.86 27.22 1.54
N GLN A 520 26.81 28.16 1.59
CA GLN A 520 28.00 28.14 0.74
C GLN A 520 28.93 27.00 1.11
N VAL A 521 29.20 26.79 2.39
CA VAL A 521 30.08 25.69 2.85
C VAL A 521 29.49 24.34 2.51
N MET A 522 28.15 24.18 2.65
CA MET A 522 27.45 22.95 2.29
C MET A 522 27.58 22.69 0.78
N MET A 523 27.44 23.72 -0.03
CA MET A 523 27.65 23.60 -1.49
C MET A 523 29.07 23.15 -1.80
N ASP A 524 30.11 23.86 -1.27
CA ASP A 524 31.49 23.63 -1.57
C ASP A 524 32.01 22.26 -1.11
N ASP A 525 31.68 21.88 0.15
CA ASP A 525 32.30 20.72 0.82
C ASP A 525 31.46 19.43 0.76
N ILE A 526 30.15 19.53 0.50
CA ILE A 526 29.27 18.37 0.43
C ILE A 526 28.72 18.19 -0.99
N LEU A 527 27.94 19.15 -1.53
CA LEU A 527 27.21 18.96 -2.77
C LEU A 527 28.16 18.85 -3.98
N MET A 528 29.24 19.64 -4.01
CA MET A 528 30.25 19.59 -5.09
C MET A 528 31.22 18.42 -4.94
N ARG A 529 31.43 17.93 -3.73
CA ARG A 529 32.26 16.76 -3.43
C ARG A 529 31.56 15.44 -3.73
N TYR A 530 30.34 15.29 -3.23
CA TYR A 530 29.53 14.06 -3.37
C TYR A 530 28.43 14.28 -4.39
N LYS A 531 28.72 14.09 -5.66
CA LYS A 531 27.83 14.36 -6.80
C LYS A 531 26.81 13.23 -6.99
N ILE A 532 26.09 12.88 -5.91
CA ILE A 532 24.98 11.91 -5.88
C ILE A 532 23.64 12.65 -5.95
N PRO A 533 22.51 11.98 -6.17
CA PRO A 533 21.20 12.61 -6.03
C PRO A 533 20.97 13.20 -4.62
N HIS A 534 20.82 14.51 -4.55
CA HIS A 534 20.48 15.25 -3.32
C HIS A 534 19.12 15.94 -3.49
N THR A 535 18.24 15.84 -2.49
CA THR A 535 17.03 16.65 -2.41
C THR A 535 17.29 17.79 -1.43
N VAL A 536 17.25 19.02 -1.91
CA VAL A 536 17.64 20.20 -1.14
C VAL A 536 16.46 21.15 -1.00
N SER A 537 16.12 21.50 0.22
CA SER A 537 15.07 22.48 0.51
C SER A 537 15.63 23.76 1.07
N ILE A 538 14.79 24.80 1.09
CA ILE A 538 15.07 26.06 1.74
C ILE A 538 13.82 26.55 2.49
N ILE A 539 14.05 27.36 3.53
CA ILE A 539 13.03 28.16 4.19
C ILE A 539 13.01 29.53 3.51
N GLN A 540 11.90 29.85 2.79
CA GLN A 540 11.81 31.14 2.10
C GLN A 540 12.04 32.32 3.04
N GLY A 541 11.46 32.28 4.24
CA GLY A 541 11.57 33.32 5.24
C GLY A 541 12.95 33.44 5.88
N GLU A 542 13.85 32.51 5.69
CA GLU A 542 15.24 32.63 6.14
C GLU A 542 16.12 33.37 5.11
N ILE A 543 15.94 33.10 3.82
CA ILE A 543 16.85 33.56 2.78
C ILE A 543 16.34 34.77 1.96
N SER A 544 15.04 35.07 2.01
CA SER A 544 14.45 36.11 1.13
C SER A 544 14.39 37.48 1.79
N LYS A 545 14.29 38.56 0.95
CA LYS A 545 14.08 39.92 1.38
C LYS A 545 12.81 40.15 2.21
N LEU A 546 11.82 39.24 2.10
CA LEU A 546 10.56 39.26 2.86
C LEU A 546 10.63 38.44 4.15
N GLY A 547 11.80 37.94 4.50
CA GLY A 547 12.03 37.03 5.60
C GLY A 547 12.54 37.72 6.87
N LYS A 548 13.11 36.89 7.74
CA LYS A 548 13.67 37.30 9.04
C LYS A 548 15.01 38.02 8.89
N TYR A 549 15.80 37.68 7.86
CA TYR A 549 17.14 38.21 7.65
C TYR A 549 17.27 38.91 6.28
N PRO A 550 16.49 40.00 6.04
CA PRO A 550 16.44 40.64 4.71
C PRO A 550 17.81 41.19 4.24
N HIS A 551 18.69 41.55 5.19
CA HIS A 551 20.05 42.02 4.89
C HIS A 551 20.99 40.94 4.36
N LEU A 552 20.68 39.64 4.60
CA LEU A 552 21.43 38.50 4.09
C LEU A 552 20.91 37.98 2.73
N ALA A 553 19.76 38.47 2.27
CA ALA A 553 19.13 37.96 1.05
C ALA A 553 20.00 38.14 -0.20
N GLU A 554 20.78 39.24 -0.28
CA GLU A 554 21.68 39.50 -1.41
C GLU A 554 22.87 38.54 -1.45
N GLU A 555 23.25 37.93 -0.32
CA GLU A 555 24.27 36.89 -0.22
C GLU A 555 23.64 35.49 -0.38
N ALA A 556 22.48 35.22 0.25
CA ALA A 556 21.86 33.89 0.35
C ALA A 556 21.16 33.44 -0.95
N GLU A 557 20.38 34.32 -1.62
CA GLU A 557 19.63 33.93 -2.82
C GLU A 557 20.56 33.50 -4.00
N PRO A 558 21.70 34.17 -4.29
CA PRO A 558 22.65 33.67 -5.30
C PRO A 558 23.18 32.27 -4.98
N ILE A 559 23.54 31.98 -3.73
CA ILE A 559 24.01 30.67 -3.30
C ILE A 559 22.90 29.62 -3.52
N ALA A 560 21.67 29.92 -3.17
CA ALA A 560 20.55 29.01 -3.38
C ALA A 560 20.32 28.75 -4.88
N ARG A 561 20.43 29.76 -5.75
CA ARG A 561 20.33 29.57 -7.21
C ARG A 561 21.46 28.67 -7.74
N GLU A 562 22.69 28.86 -7.25
CA GLU A 562 23.82 28.03 -7.63
C GLU A 562 23.61 26.58 -7.21
N ILE A 563 23.19 26.31 -5.96
CA ILE A 563 22.85 24.97 -5.47
C ILE A 563 21.77 24.33 -6.35
N PHE A 564 20.68 25.04 -6.65
CA PHE A 564 19.58 24.52 -7.43
C PHE A 564 19.93 24.32 -8.92
N SER A 565 20.98 24.98 -9.42
CA SER A 565 21.49 24.76 -10.77
C SER A 565 22.26 23.43 -10.92
N LEU A 566 22.78 22.86 -9.84
CA LEU A 566 23.59 21.62 -9.87
C LEU A 566 22.77 20.46 -10.45
N PRO A 567 23.29 19.74 -11.44
CA PRO A 567 22.53 18.66 -12.12
C PRO A 567 22.05 17.52 -11.21
N TRP A 568 22.71 17.30 -10.09
CA TRP A 568 22.40 16.25 -9.12
C TRP A 568 21.61 16.75 -7.91
N VAL A 569 21.04 17.92 -7.99
CA VAL A 569 20.18 18.50 -6.94
C VAL A 569 18.73 18.54 -7.42
N GLU A 570 17.83 17.93 -6.66
CA GLU A 570 16.39 18.05 -6.76
C GLU A 570 15.90 19.16 -5.82
N LEU A 571 14.87 19.90 -6.24
CA LEU A 571 14.36 21.04 -5.50
C LEU A 571 13.23 20.62 -4.56
N ALA A 572 13.36 21.04 -3.32
CA ALA A 572 12.31 20.91 -2.30
C ALA A 572 12.00 22.25 -1.63
N THR A 573 10.84 22.34 -0.99
CA THR A 573 10.48 23.46 -0.12
C THR A 573 10.47 23.02 1.34
N HIS A 574 10.96 23.91 2.23
CA HIS A 574 10.83 23.78 3.67
C HIS A 574 9.95 24.88 4.24
N THR A 575 8.93 25.26 3.46
CA THR A 575 7.89 26.26 3.78
C THR A 575 8.36 27.72 3.74
N PHE A 576 7.46 28.64 4.07
CA PHE A 576 7.77 30.06 4.16
C PHE A 576 8.38 30.44 5.52
N SER A 577 7.67 30.13 6.61
CA SER A 577 8.06 30.58 7.96
C SER A 577 8.53 29.47 8.88
N HIS A 578 8.69 28.24 8.37
CA HIS A 578 9.03 27.07 9.15
C HIS A 578 8.04 26.84 10.31
N PRO A 579 6.79 26.41 10.07
CA PRO A 579 5.86 26.02 11.14
C PRO A 579 6.52 25.03 12.11
N PHE A 580 6.48 25.36 13.42
CA PHE A 580 6.96 24.46 14.47
C PHE A 580 5.88 23.49 14.91
N PHE A 581 4.59 23.90 14.76
CA PHE A 581 3.41 23.13 15.15
C PHE A 581 2.35 23.26 14.05
N TRP A 582 2.18 22.21 13.23
CA TRP A 582 1.28 22.24 12.07
C TRP A 582 -0.19 22.35 12.45
N LYS A 583 -0.62 21.73 13.54
CA LYS A 583 -2.00 21.83 14.07
C LYS A 583 -2.41 23.27 14.38
N TYR A 584 -1.47 24.11 14.84
CA TYR A 584 -1.71 25.53 15.07
C TYR A 584 -2.08 26.27 13.79
N PHE A 585 -1.41 25.96 12.69
CA PHE A 585 -1.67 26.59 11.39
C PHE A 585 -3.02 26.17 10.80
N GLU A 586 -3.49 24.95 11.07
CA GLU A 586 -4.79 24.48 10.60
C GLU A 586 -5.97 24.98 11.44
N ASN A 587 -5.88 24.82 12.74
CA ASN A 587 -7.02 24.97 13.65
C ASN A 587 -7.00 26.28 14.43
N LYS A 588 -5.90 27.02 14.42
CA LYS A 588 -5.66 28.25 15.25
C LYS A 588 -5.96 28.01 16.71
N THR A 589 -5.90 26.80 17.20
CA THR A 589 -6.20 26.40 18.57
C THR A 589 -4.95 26.40 19.41
N ASP A 590 -5.14 26.69 20.71
CA ASP A 590 -4.13 26.85 21.76
C ASP A 590 -3.18 25.65 21.93
N VAL A 591 -2.22 25.54 21.02
CA VAL A 591 -1.01 24.80 21.33
C VAL A 591 -0.20 25.70 22.23
N LYS A 592 0.08 25.30 23.48
CA LYS A 592 0.94 26.05 24.38
C LYS A 592 2.30 26.22 23.70
N SER A 593 2.68 27.47 23.41
CA SER A 593 4.00 27.76 22.88
C SER A 593 5.07 27.25 23.84
N LEU A 594 6.02 26.49 23.33
CA LEU A 594 7.16 25.95 24.08
C LEU A 594 8.26 27.04 24.31
N GLY A 595 7.91 28.31 24.32
CA GLY A 595 8.85 29.41 24.58
C GLY A 595 9.61 29.92 23.34
N TYR A 596 9.51 29.31 22.18
CA TYR A 596 10.13 29.73 20.91
C TYR A 596 9.11 30.09 19.80
N GLY A 597 7.81 30.15 20.14
CA GLY A 597 6.73 30.50 19.21
C GLY A 597 6.20 29.34 18.38
N PHE A 598 5.37 29.66 17.38
CA PHE A 598 4.72 28.68 16.51
C PHE A 598 5.38 28.54 15.14
N HIS A 599 6.21 29.50 14.77
CA HIS A 599 6.98 29.56 13.52
C HIS A 599 8.15 30.53 13.69
N MET A 600 9.02 30.61 12.70
CA MET A 600 10.08 31.61 12.66
C MET A 600 9.47 32.99 12.80
N ASP A 601 10.02 33.82 13.68
CA ASP A 601 9.57 35.19 13.89
C ASP A 601 9.94 36.08 12.69
N ILE A 602 8.93 36.33 11.85
CA ILE A 602 9.06 37.16 10.63
C ILE A 602 8.18 38.39 10.80
N PRO A 603 8.73 39.62 10.71
CA PRO A 603 7.99 40.84 10.93
C PRO A 603 6.73 40.97 10.08
N GLY A 604 5.57 41.17 10.71
CA GLY A 604 4.29 41.36 10.04
C GLY A 604 3.67 40.09 9.39
N TYR A 605 4.29 38.95 9.56
CA TYR A 605 3.72 37.68 9.07
C TYR A 605 2.60 37.16 9.99
N GLN A 606 1.53 36.68 9.37
CA GLN A 606 0.47 35.94 10.05
C GLN A 606 0.38 34.54 9.46
N PRO A 607 0.12 33.47 10.25
CA PRO A 607 0.04 32.10 9.79
C PRO A 607 -0.94 31.90 8.62
N ASP A 608 -0.43 31.41 7.48
CA ASP A 608 -1.18 31.15 6.26
C ASP A 608 -0.64 29.89 5.55
N LEU A 609 -1.39 28.77 5.65
CA LEU A 609 -1.02 27.50 5.03
C LEU A 609 -0.77 27.58 3.52
N LYS A 610 -1.52 28.44 2.80
CA LYS A 610 -1.33 28.61 1.35
C LYS A 610 0.01 29.27 1.06
N LYS A 611 0.43 30.20 1.92
CA LYS A 611 1.74 30.85 1.81
C LYS A 611 2.87 29.90 2.20
N GLU A 612 2.66 29.10 3.25
CA GLU A 612 3.66 28.10 3.67
C GLU A 612 3.99 27.10 2.57
N ILE A 613 2.99 26.52 1.91
CA ILE A 613 3.15 25.43 0.97
C ILE A 613 3.26 25.96 -0.48
N GLY A 614 2.16 26.44 -1.04
CA GLY A 614 2.10 26.89 -2.43
C GLY A 614 2.85 28.20 -2.69
N GLY A 615 2.87 29.11 -1.72
CA GLY A 615 3.60 30.37 -1.80
C GLY A 615 5.10 30.17 -1.84
N SER A 616 5.64 29.37 -0.94
CA SER A 616 7.06 29.03 -0.88
C SER A 616 7.52 28.27 -2.13
N SER A 617 6.75 27.27 -2.57
CA SER A 617 7.05 26.53 -3.81
C SER A 617 7.09 27.46 -5.03
N ARG A 618 6.15 28.41 -5.11
CA ARG A 618 6.12 29.40 -6.20
C ARG A 618 7.34 30.32 -6.16
N TYR A 619 7.73 30.81 -4.98
CA TYR A 619 8.94 31.63 -4.83
C TYR A 619 10.18 30.88 -5.34
N ILE A 620 10.36 29.63 -4.91
CA ILE A 620 11.49 28.83 -5.39
C ILE A 620 11.46 28.68 -6.91
N ASN A 621 10.31 28.30 -7.49
CA ASN A 621 10.16 28.07 -8.91
C ASN A 621 10.37 29.34 -9.76
N THR A 622 10.02 30.51 -9.26
CA THR A 622 10.10 31.77 -10.05
C THR A 622 11.37 32.57 -9.81
N THR A 623 12.02 32.42 -8.64
CA THR A 623 13.14 33.26 -8.20
C THR A 623 14.46 32.52 -8.16
N LEU A 624 14.44 31.22 -7.79
CA LEU A 624 15.67 30.48 -7.51
C LEU A 624 15.94 29.36 -8.50
N ALA A 625 14.89 28.68 -8.99
CA ALA A 625 15.00 27.52 -9.84
C ALA A 625 15.48 27.88 -11.25
N PRO A 626 16.35 27.07 -11.88
CA PRO A 626 16.59 27.13 -13.31
C PRO A 626 15.33 26.68 -14.07
N SER A 627 15.15 27.16 -15.31
CA SER A 627 13.93 26.96 -16.10
C SER A 627 13.55 25.49 -16.38
N ASN A 628 14.46 24.56 -16.23
CA ASN A 628 14.26 23.13 -16.46
C ASN A 628 14.00 22.32 -15.19
N LYS A 629 13.88 22.97 -14.03
CA LYS A 629 13.58 22.32 -12.74
C LYS A 629 12.43 23.02 -12.04
N LYS A 630 11.73 22.28 -11.21
CA LYS A 630 10.68 22.78 -10.31
C LYS A 630 10.77 22.06 -8.97
N VAL A 631 10.09 22.60 -7.97
CA VAL A 631 9.93 21.95 -6.66
C VAL A 631 9.10 20.66 -6.84
N GLU A 632 9.65 19.55 -6.36
CA GLU A 632 9.02 18.22 -6.41
C GLU A 632 8.56 17.77 -5.02
N VAL A 633 9.21 18.24 -3.94
CA VAL A 633 9.03 17.71 -2.59
C VAL A 633 8.76 18.84 -1.60
N LEU A 634 7.82 18.62 -0.69
CA LEU A 634 7.64 19.37 0.56
C LEU A 634 8.26 18.56 1.70
N LEU A 635 9.22 19.14 2.39
CA LEU A 635 9.78 18.59 3.62
C LEU A 635 9.07 19.26 4.81
N TRP A 636 8.31 18.46 5.57
CA TRP A 636 7.57 18.99 6.74
C TRP A 636 8.53 19.50 7.79
N SER A 637 8.28 20.71 8.27
CA SER A 637 9.08 21.39 9.30
C SER A 637 8.58 21.10 10.72
N GLY A 638 9.37 21.45 11.71
CA GLY A 638 9.01 21.43 13.13
C GLY A 638 8.60 20.06 13.65
N ASP A 639 7.37 19.96 14.18
CA ASP A 639 6.81 18.69 14.67
C ASP A 639 6.52 17.67 13.55
N ALA A 640 6.49 18.14 12.30
CA ALA A 640 6.15 17.35 11.13
C ALA A 640 4.85 16.54 11.28
N LEU A 641 3.83 17.16 11.91
CA LEU A 641 2.50 16.58 12.13
C LEU A 641 1.42 17.35 11.33
N PRO A 642 1.46 17.30 9.98
CA PRO A 642 0.45 17.95 9.16
C PRO A 642 -0.93 17.34 9.39
N GLY A 643 -1.97 18.17 9.31
CA GLY A 643 -3.35 17.72 9.29
C GLY A 643 -3.89 17.58 7.86
N LYS A 644 -5.21 17.33 7.74
CA LYS A 644 -5.88 17.08 6.45
C LYS A 644 -5.77 18.26 5.48
N VAL A 645 -5.87 19.51 5.98
CA VAL A 645 -5.85 20.70 5.12
C VAL A 645 -4.47 20.93 4.51
N ALA A 646 -3.41 20.76 5.30
CA ALA A 646 -2.03 20.89 4.81
C ALA A 646 -1.70 19.80 3.80
N MET A 647 -2.11 18.56 4.04
CA MET A 647 -1.93 17.44 3.11
C MET A 647 -2.68 17.66 1.80
N GLU A 648 -3.90 18.16 1.86
CA GLU A 648 -4.69 18.48 0.66
C GLU A 648 -4.05 19.59 -0.16
N LEU A 649 -3.53 20.65 0.49
CA LEU A 649 -2.79 21.73 -0.17
C LEU A 649 -1.50 21.22 -0.83
N ALA A 650 -0.74 20.34 -0.18
CA ALA A 650 0.44 19.74 -0.77
C ALA A 650 0.07 18.95 -2.03
N SER A 651 -1.00 18.15 -1.98
CA SER A 651 -1.50 17.39 -3.13
C SER A 651 -1.99 18.32 -4.27
N GLN A 652 -2.71 19.40 -3.97
CA GLN A 652 -3.18 20.38 -4.98
C GLN A 652 -2.04 21.10 -5.71
N HIS A 653 -0.86 21.13 -5.12
CA HIS A 653 0.35 21.68 -5.72
C HIS A 653 1.28 20.61 -6.32
N ASP A 654 0.81 19.37 -6.46
CA ASP A 654 1.57 18.22 -6.97
C ASP A 654 2.87 17.97 -6.18
N LEU A 655 2.91 18.27 -4.90
CA LEU A 655 4.07 18.07 -4.05
C LEU A 655 4.02 16.69 -3.39
N LEU A 656 5.08 15.93 -3.56
CA LEU A 656 5.38 14.81 -2.70
C LEU A 656 5.75 15.34 -1.31
N ASN A 657 5.51 14.55 -0.27
CA ASN A 657 5.77 15.00 1.08
C ASN A 657 6.62 13.97 1.84
N VAL A 658 7.59 14.44 2.60
CA VAL A 658 8.45 13.61 3.47
C VAL A 658 8.71 14.34 4.79
N ASN A 659 9.27 13.68 5.74
CA ASN A 659 9.59 14.01 7.13
C ASN A 659 8.51 13.56 8.13
N GLY A 660 8.91 13.54 9.38
CA GLY A 660 8.21 12.88 10.48
C GLY A 660 8.73 11.48 10.76
N GLY A 661 8.06 10.78 11.66
CA GLY A 661 8.59 9.56 12.26
C GLY A 661 9.70 9.86 13.27
N ASP A 662 10.28 8.82 13.85
CA ASP A 662 11.41 8.97 14.78
C ASP A 662 12.33 7.72 14.78
N THR A 663 12.68 7.22 13.60
CA THR A 663 13.55 6.06 13.48
C THR A 663 14.99 6.38 13.86
N LYS A 664 15.42 5.86 15.03
CA LYS A 664 16.79 5.93 15.51
C LYS A 664 17.11 4.72 16.37
N VAL A 665 18.00 3.87 15.95
CA VAL A 665 18.55 2.76 16.73
C VAL A 665 20.06 2.87 16.80
N VAL A 666 20.61 2.60 17.97
CA VAL A 666 22.07 2.61 18.22
C VAL A 666 22.40 1.43 19.12
N ASN A 667 23.67 1.03 19.20
CA ASN A 667 24.08 -0.14 19.98
C ASN A 667 23.64 -0.08 21.47
N SER A 668 23.56 1.13 22.04
CA SER A 668 23.09 1.31 23.43
C SER A 668 21.57 1.24 23.57
N ASN A 669 20.82 1.30 22.47
CA ASN A 669 19.37 1.25 22.44
C ASN A 669 18.90 0.57 21.14
N ASN A 670 19.22 -0.72 21.02
CA ASN A 670 18.93 -1.54 19.84
C ASN A 670 17.59 -2.26 20.05
N SER A 671 16.49 -1.56 19.71
CA SER A 671 15.16 -2.16 19.77
C SER A 671 14.33 -1.80 18.54
N LEU A 672 13.55 -2.76 18.05
CA LEU A 672 12.55 -2.56 16.99
C LEU A 672 11.49 -1.52 17.37
N ALA A 673 11.28 -1.26 18.67
CA ALA A 673 10.36 -0.23 19.17
C ALA A 673 10.75 1.20 18.76
N TYR A 674 11.99 1.41 18.27
CA TYR A 674 12.49 2.71 17.77
C TYR A 674 12.56 2.80 16.26
N ILE A 675 11.93 1.87 15.56
CA ILE A 675 11.84 1.87 14.10
C ILE A 675 10.39 2.17 13.72
N TRP A 676 10.19 3.36 13.17
CA TRP A 676 8.85 3.81 12.78
C TRP A 676 8.40 3.19 11.45
N PRO A 677 7.08 3.16 11.18
CA PRO A 677 6.52 2.72 9.90
C PRO A 677 7.06 3.49 8.68
N ILE A 678 6.59 3.14 7.50
CA ILE A 678 6.88 3.86 6.24
C ILE A 678 6.22 5.24 6.26
N GLY A 679 5.04 5.34 6.85
CA GLY A 679 4.27 6.57 6.93
C GLY A 679 2.96 6.36 7.68
N LYS A 680 2.06 7.34 7.57
CA LYS A 680 0.70 7.25 8.14
C LYS A 680 -0.35 7.82 7.19
N PRO A 681 -1.60 7.33 7.23
CA PRO A 681 -2.70 7.94 6.48
C PRO A 681 -3.14 9.27 7.12
N ILE A 682 -3.46 10.25 6.29
CA ILE A 682 -4.09 11.53 6.69
C ILE A 682 -5.18 11.84 5.67
N GLY A 683 -6.43 11.56 6.00
CA GLY A 683 -7.54 11.57 5.04
C GLY A 683 -7.31 10.54 3.94
N LYS A 684 -7.35 10.95 2.69
CA LYS A 684 -7.07 10.09 1.51
C LYS A 684 -5.60 10.07 1.07
N HIS A 685 -4.73 10.77 1.80
CA HIS A 685 -3.31 10.89 1.50
C HIS A 685 -2.46 10.15 2.53
N TYR A 686 -1.16 10.03 2.24
CA TYR A 686 -0.19 9.44 3.16
C TYR A 686 0.93 10.45 3.42
N GLN A 687 1.22 10.69 4.69
CA GLN A 687 2.48 11.30 5.10
C GLN A 687 3.57 10.22 5.04
N ILE A 688 4.64 10.46 4.30
CA ILE A 688 5.78 9.56 4.23
C ILE A 688 6.83 10.01 5.24
N TYR A 689 7.26 9.10 6.10
CA TYR A 689 8.29 9.42 7.09
C TYR A 689 9.69 9.38 6.49
N ALA A 690 10.58 10.21 7.03
CA ALA A 690 12.00 10.07 6.77
C ALA A 690 12.45 8.68 7.23
N PRO A 691 13.17 7.91 6.39
CA PRO A 691 13.56 6.54 6.76
C PRO A 691 14.38 6.45 8.04
N VAL A 692 15.25 7.43 8.27
CA VAL A 692 16.09 7.57 9.46
C VAL A 692 16.14 9.05 9.85
N MET A 693 16.20 9.32 11.13
CA MET A 693 16.20 10.69 11.66
C MET A 693 17.50 11.44 11.40
N ASN A 694 17.36 12.76 11.41
CA ASN A 694 18.45 13.72 11.19
C ASN A 694 19.42 13.84 12.38
N GLU A 695 20.44 14.69 12.21
CA GLU A 695 21.51 14.91 13.20
C GLU A 695 21.01 15.43 14.55
N ASN A 696 19.85 16.10 14.62
CA ASN A 696 19.29 16.58 15.89
C ASN A 696 19.11 15.45 16.92
N ARG A 697 18.71 14.26 16.45
CA ARG A 697 18.54 13.09 17.34
C ARG A 697 19.87 12.51 17.83
N TYR A 698 21.01 12.88 17.24
CA TYR A 698 22.35 12.42 17.60
C TYR A 698 23.21 13.51 18.26
N THR A 699 22.75 14.77 18.24
CA THR A 699 23.47 15.94 18.72
C THR A 699 22.73 16.67 19.86
N ASN A 700 21.75 16.03 20.50
CA ASN A 700 20.93 16.63 21.54
C ASN A 700 20.29 17.95 21.08
N LEU A 701 19.52 17.91 20.00
CA LEU A 701 18.90 19.04 19.35
C LEU A 701 19.90 20.18 19.01
N TRP A 702 21.03 19.78 18.37
CA TRP A 702 22.12 20.67 17.99
C TRP A 702 22.75 21.45 19.17
N LYS A 703 22.71 20.86 20.38
CA LYS A 703 23.39 21.40 21.59
C LYS A 703 24.78 20.75 21.80
N GLY A 704 25.05 19.67 21.09
CA GLY A 704 26.31 18.92 21.15
C GLY A 704 26.19 17.50 21.70
N PRO A 705 27.19 16.68 21.45
CA PRO A 705 28.36 16.97 20.64
C PRO A 705 28.06 17.06 19.14
N PHE A 706 28.54 18.10 18.45
CA PHE A 706 28.24 18.34 17.04
C PHE A 706 28.74 17.25 16.07
N TYR A 707 29.76 16.47 16.49
CA TYR A 707 30.19 15.28 15.76
C TYR A 707 29.27 14.06 15.94
N GLY A 708 28.25 14.19 16.77
CA GLY A 708 27.35 13.07 17.16
C GLY A 708 26.62 12.41 15.99
N PHE A 709 26.41 13.12 14.88
CA PHE A 709 25.75 12.56 13.69
C PHE A 709 26.50 11.34 13.10
N ARG A 710 27.80 11.20 13.38
CA ARG A 710 28.56 10.00 13.00
C ARG A 710 27.91 8.70 13.49
N LYS A 711 27.17 8.74 14.61
CA LYS A 711 26.42 7.58 15.16
C LYS A 711 25.28 7.10 14.27
N VAL A 712 24.85 7.86 13.27
CA VAL A 712 23.84 7.39 12.30
C VAL A 712 24.34 6.16 11.53
N ILE A 713 25.67 5.97 11.43
CA ILE A 713 26.27 4.78 10.84
C ILE A 713 25.86 3.51 11.60
N GLU A 714 25.85 3.53 12.94
CA GLU A 714 25.33 2.42 13.74
C GLU A 714 23.86 2.13 13.40
N THR A 715 23.05 3.17 13.25
CA THR A 715 21.64 3.03 12.84
C THR A 715 21.54 2.35 11.47
N PHE A 716 22.34 2.76 10.50
CA PHE A 716 22.33 2.14 9.16
C PHE A 716 22.75 0.67 9.19
N GLU A 717 23.72 0.30 10.02
CA GLU A 717 24.18 -1.08 10.19
C GLU A 717 23.12 -1.95 10.87
N LEU A 718 22.50 -1.47 11.95
CA LEU A 718 21.47 -2.17 12.69
C LEU A 718 20.15 -2.31 11.88
N LEU A 719 19.87 -1.39 10.95
CA LEU A 719 18.73 -1.47 10.03
C LEU A 719 19.01 -2.35 8.79
N GLU A 720 20.22 -2.88 8.63
CA GLU A 720 20.55 -3.87 7.59
C GLU A 720 20.53 -5.29 8.10
N LYS A 721 20.99 -5.51 9.34
CA LYS A 721 21.14 -6.85 9.95
C LYS A 721 20.49 -6.94 11.32
N PRO A 722 19.82 -8.06 11.64
CA PRO A 722 19.70 -9.30 10.86
C PRO A 722 18.69 -9.21 9.70
N ARG A 723 17.95 -8.10 9.57
CA ARG A 723 16.92 -7.89 8.54
C ARG A 723 17.04 -6.47 7.99
N ARG A 724 16.98 -6.32 6.66
CA ARG A 724 16.93 -4.99 6.02
C ARG A 724 15.56 -4.34 6.29
N LEU A 725 15.53 -3.34 7.16
CA LEU A 725 14.30 -2.69 7.62
C LEU A 725 14.07 -1.31 7.00
N LYS A 726 15.14 -0.56 6.68
CA LYS A 726 15.07 0.79 6.10
C LYS A 726 16.18 1.00 5.08
N PRO A 727 16.01 1.93 4.11
CA PRO A 727 17.09 2.39 3.25
C PRO A 727 18.17 3.14 4.06
N ILE A 728 19.32 3.42 3.43
CA ILE A 728 20.25 4.41 3.94
C ILE A 728 19.70 5.78 3.56
N SER A 729 19.42 6.64 4.55
CA SER A 729 18.89 7.99 4.34
C SER A 729 19.75 8.99 5.10
N ILE A 730 20.57 9.75 4.39
CA ILE A 730 21.41 10.80 4.97
C ILE A 730 20.55 12.06 5.04
N TYR A 731 19.98 12.33 6.24
CA TYR A 731 19.07 13.42 6.49
C TYR A 731 19.68 14.41 7.50
N TYR A 732 19.77 15.68 7.11
CA TYR A 732 20.42 16.71 7.92
C TYR A 732 19.99 18.12 7.46
N HIS A 733 20.49 19.17 8.20
CA HIS A 733 20.19 20.57 7.96
C HIS A 733 21.45 21.35 7.53
N PHE A 734 21.26 22.52 6.94
CA PHE A 734 22.37 23.40 6.54
C PHE A 734 23.28 23.80 7.71
N TYR A 735 22.72 23.99 8.91
CA TYR A 735 23.56 24.32 10.08
C TYR A 735 24.57 23.22 10.44
N SER A 736 24.47 22.01 9.94
CA SER A 736 25.53 20.99 10.11
C SER A 736 26.88 21.48 9.60
N ALA A 737 26.89 22.34 8.59
CA ALA A 737 28.10 22.98 8.10
C ALA A 737 28.56 24.18 8.95
N SER A 738 27.74 24.66 9.90
CA SER A 738 28.14 25.77 10.77
C SER A 738 29.25 25.43 11.77
N LYS A 739 29.48 24.14 12.02
CA LYS A 739 30.51 23.63 12.93
C LYS A 739 31.48 22.71 12.20
N ILE A 740 32.79 22.94 12.33
CA ILE A 740 33.84 22.11 11.71
C ILE A 740 33.66 20.63 12.11
N SER A 741 33.35 20.35 13.36
CA SER A 741 33.12 18.98 13.84
C SER A 741 31.85 18.35 13.27
N GLY A 742 30.79 19.12 13.03
CA GLY A 742 29.57 18.71 12.35
C GLY A 742 29.83 18.36 10.88
N LEU A 743 30.51 19.23 10.15
CA LEU A 743 30.88 19.02 8.76
C LEU A 743 31.78 17.77 8.58
N ASN A 744 32.73 17.56 9.50
CA ASN A 744 33.59 16.37 9.49
C ASN A 744 32.77 15.10 9.74
N ALA A 745 31.82 15.12 10.68
CA ALA A 745 30.94 13.98 10.93
C ALA A 745 30.09 13.65 9.70
N LEU A 746 29.58 14.67 9.02
CA LEU A 746 28.80 14.51 7.79
C LEU A 746 29.66 13.90 6.67
N ASN A 747 30.88 14.34 6.49
CA ASN A 747 31.83 13.74 5.55
C ASN A 747 32.14 12.28 5.86
N ASP A 748 32.23 11.90 7.15
CA ASP A 748 32.41 10.51 7.55
C ASP A 748 31.20 9.65 7.18
N VAL A 749 29.99 10.16 7.39
CA VAL A 749 28.73 9.48 7.02
C VAL A 749 28.67 9.27 5.49
N TYR A 750 28.96 10.27 4.69
CA TYR A 750 28.97 10.13 3.23
C TYR A 750 30.04 9.12 2.75
N ARG A 751 31.25 9.16 3.29
CA ARG A 751 32.29 8.20 2.94
C ARG A 751 31.89 6.78 3.25
N TRP A 752 31.29 6.55 4.42
CA TRP A 752 30.80 5.24 4.79
C TRP A 752 29.65 4.78 3.87
N ALA A 753 28.65 5.63 3.63
CA ALA A 753 27.48 5.30 2.81
C ALA A 753 27.86 4.97 1.36
N LEU A 754 28.79 5.73 0.78
CA LEU A 754 29.26 5.53 -0.59
C LEU A 754 30.20 4.32 -0.74
N ALA A 755 30.72 3.78 0.36
CA ALA A 755 31.44 2.51 0.37
C ALA A 755 30.50 1.29 0.34
N GLN A 756 29.19 1.48 0.56
CA GLN A 756 28.20 0.41 0.51
C GLN A 756 27.72 0.14 -0.92
N GLN A 757 27.25 -1.09 -1.18
CA GLN A 757 26.61 -1.42 -2.45
C GLN A 757 25.14 -0.91 -2.44
N THR A 758 24.92 0.28 -3.00
CA THR A 758 23.62 0.94 -2.98
C THR A 758 23.14 1.30 -4.39
N THR A 759 21.82 1.52 -4.49
CA THR A 759 21.20 2.24 -5.60
C THR A 759 20.84 3.62 -5.10
N GLN A 760 21.50 4.62 -5.64
CA GLN A 760 21.30 6.03 -5.27
C GLN A 760 20.10 6.61 -6.01
N MET A 761 19.22 7.33 -5.31
CA MET A 761 18.06 8.00 -5.92
C MET A 761 17.69 9.28 -5.19
N TYR A 762 16.89 10.12 -5.84
CA TYR A 762 16.28 11.29 -5.19
C TYR A 762 15.25 10.88 -4.15
N LEU A 763 15.00 11.74 -3.17
CA LEU A 763 13.98 11.52 -2.16
C LEU A 763 12.58 11.45 -2.77
N SER A 764 12.31 12.19 -3.87
CA SER A 764 11.06 12.06 -4.63
C SER A 764 10.83 10.67 -5.18
N ASP A 765 11.89 10.00 -5.67
CA ASP A 765 11.81 8.62 -6.16
C ASP A 765 11.49 7.63 -5.03
N TYR A 766 12.06 7.85 -3.85
CA TYR A 766 11.73 7.08 -2.65
C TYR A 766 10.29 7.35 -2.20
N ALA A 767 9.88 8.61 -2.10
CA ALA A 767 8.54 9.01 -1.66
C ALA A 767 7.43 8.44 -2.56
N LYS A 768 7.65 8.41 -3.87
CA LYS A 768 6.75 7.78 -4.84
C LYS A 768 6.58 6.28 -4.55
N ARG A 769 7.68 5.56 -4.32
CA ARG A 769 7.67 4.12 -3.97
C ARG A 769 6.99 3.86 -2.64
N ALA A 770 7.32 4.66 -1.63
CA ALA A 770 6.72 4.56 -0.30
C ALA A 770 5.21 4.83 -0.33
N THR A 771 4.76 5.82 -1.11
CA THR A 771 3.32 6.09 -1.32
C THR A 771 2.63 4.94 -2.07
N GLU A 772 3.32 4.38 -3.06
CA GLU A 772 2.78 3.27 -3.84
C GLU A 772 2.62 1.99 -3.01
N PHE A 773 3.47 1.76 -2.00
CA PHE A 773 3.37 0.63 -1.08
C PHE A 773 1.95 0.45 -0.51
N PHE A 774 1.31 1.57 -0.14
CA PHE A 774 -0.04 1.58 0.42
C PHE A 774 -1.15 1.34 -0.61
N LYS A 775 -0.82 1.33 -1.90
CA LYS A 775 -1.76 1.27 -3.03
C LYS A 775 -1.54 0.04 -3.91
N THR A 776 -0.87 -0.97 -3.40
CA THR A 776 -0.57 -2.20 -4.14
C THR A 776 -1.62 -3.27 -3.90
N GLY A 777 -1.84 -4.12 -4.90
CA GLY A 777 -2.71 -5.29 -4.82
C GLY A 777 -1.94 -6.59 -5.05
N LEU A 778 -2.40 -7.66 -4.44
CA LEU A 778 -1.81 -9.01 -4.52
C LEU A 778 -2.90 -10.06 -4.59
N SER A 779 -2.77 -11.00 -5.53
CA SER A 779 -3.61 -12.21 -5.57
C SER A 779 -2.77 -13.44 -5.85
N ARG A 780 -3.26 -14.60 -5.38
CA ARG A 780 -2.71 -15.91 -5.68
C ARG A 780 -3.59 -16.55 -6.76
N ILE A 781 -2.98 -16.84 -7.91
CA ILE A 781 -3.65 -17.48 -9.07
C ILE A 781 -3.71 -18.99 -8.86
N ASP A 782 -2.59 -19.57 -8.42
CA ASP A 782 -2.43 -20.99 -8.09
C ASP A 782 -1.40 -21.15 -6.95
N ASP A 783 -1.05 -22.39 -6.61
CA ASP A 783 -0.14 -22.69 -5.49
C ASP A 783 1.26 -22.09 -5.65
N SER A 784 1.67 -21.76 -6.88
CA SER A 784 3.00 -21.24 -7.21
C SER A 784 3.02 -19.86 -7.84
N THR A 785 1.87 -19.33 -8.26
CA THR A 785 1.81 -18.12 -9.09
C THR A 785 1.04 -16.99 -8.41
N TRP A 786 1.67 -15.84 -8.33
CA TRP A 786 1.14 -14.62 -7.76
C TRP A 786 0.95 -13.55 -8.83
N GLU A 787 -0.18 -12.84 -8.80
CA GLU A 787 -0.38 -11.62 -9.59
C GLU A 787 -0.22 -10.39 -8.70
N ILE A 788 0.52 -9.43 -9.20
CA ILE A 788 0.90 -8.21 -8.52
C ILE A 788 0.36 -7.04 -9.34
N LYS A 789 -0.43 -6.15 -8.71
CA LYS A 789 -0.86 -4.87 -9.30
C LYS A 789 -0.31 -3.70 -8.51
N ARG A 790 0.18 -2.68 -9.24
CA ARG A 790 0.83 -1.50 -8.69
C ARG A 790 0.86 -0.35 -9.71
N ALA A 791 1.19 0.88 -9.31
CA ALA A 791 1.31 2.02 -10.23
C ALA A 791 2.55 1.92 -11.14
N GLY A 792 3.57 1.13 -10.77
CA GLY A 792 4.72 0.79 -11.59
C GLY A 792 6.04 1.47 -11.25
N LEU A 793 6.13 2.08 -10.08
CA LEU A 793 7.36 2.71 -9.56
C LEU A 793 8.02 1.86 -8.48
N LEU A 794 7.23 1.16 -7.66
CA LEU A 794 7.72 0.22 -6.65
C LEU A 794 8.05 -1.11 -7.32
N ASN A 795 9.32 -1.29 -7.71
CA ASN A 795 9.76 -2.37 -8.57
C ASN A 795 10.48 -3.50 -7.83
N THR A 796 10.38 -3.57 -6.51
CA THR A 796 10.99 -4.63 -5.73
C THR A 796 9.95 -5.36 -4.88
N LEU A 797 9.96 -6.72 -4.96
CA LEU A 797 9.32 -7.59 -3.98
C LEU A 797 10.40 -8.29 -3.16
N ARG A 798 10.14 -8.47 -1.88
CA ARG A 798 10.89 -9.39 -1.03
C ARG A 798 10.05 -10.65 -0.82
N VAL A 799 10.65 -11.80 -1.07
CA VAL A 799 9.99 -13.11 -0.97
C VAL A 799 10.81 -13.98 -0.04
N ASP A 800 10.17 -14.55 0.96
CA ASP A 800 10.81 -15.54 1.83
C ASP A 800 11.13 -16.82 1.01
N SER A 801 12.30 -17.39 1.24
CA SER A 801 12.73 -18.60 0.51
C SER A 801 11.83 -19.81 0.75
N GLU A 802 11.01 -19.80 1.81
CA GLU A 802 10.02 -20.84 2.09
C GLU A 802 8.89 -20.87 1.03
N LEU A 803 8.59 -19.73 0.40
CA LEU A 803 7.60 -19.66 -0.68
C LEU A 803 8.10 -20.25 -2.01
N GLY A 804 9.38 -20.55 -2.11
CA GLY A 804 10.01 -21.11 -3.30
C GLY A 804 10.97 -20.16 -4.01
N GLN A 805 11.69 -20.69 -4.99
CA GLN A 805 12.62 -19.94 -5.83
C GLN A 805 11.89 -19.30 -7.02
N PRO A 806 12.24 -18.05 -7.39
CA PRO A 806 11.65 -17.39 -8.56
C PRO A 806 12.00 -18.12 -9.86
N ASN A 807 10.98 -18.41 -10.67
CA ASN A 807 11.13 -18.96 -12.01
C ASN A 807 10.90 -17.85 -13.05
N ILE A 808 11.96 -17.37 -13.70
CA ILE A 808 11.91 -16.25 -14.64
C ILE A 808 11.12 -16.61 -15.90
N GLU A 809 11.24 -17.84 -16.40
CA GLU A 809 10.56 -18.28 -17.64
C GLU A 809 9.04 -18.36 -17.49
N LYS A 810 8.58 -18.80 -16.31
CA LYS A 810 7.15 -18.90 -15.99
C LYS A 810 6.55 -17.60 -15.44
N SER A 811 7.40 -16.60 -15.17
CA SER A 811 7.00 -15.29 -14.69
C SER A 811 6.76 -14.31 -15.83
N ASN A 812 5.97 -13.27 -15.58
CA ASN A 812 5.74 -12.19 -16.53
C ASN A 812 6.04 -10.84 -15.87
N ASN A 813 6.75 -9.97 -16.57
CA ASN A 813 7.23 -8.68 -16.05
C ASN A 813 8.09 -8.82 -14.77
N VAL A 814 8.82 -9.92 -14.63
CA VAL A 814 9.89 -10.16 -13.67
C VAL A 814 11.20 -10.18 -14.45
N ILE A 815 12.10 -9.25 -14.15
CA ILE A 815 13.35 -9.09 -14.89
C ILE A 815 14.55 -9.76 -14.22
N GLY A 816 14.37 -10.21 -12.98
CA GLY A 816 15.43 -10.89 -12.25
C GLY A 816 15.22 -10.92 -10.75
N TYR A 817 16.22 -11.39 -10.05
CA TYR A 817 16.23 -11.44 -8.58
C TYR A 817 17.65 -11.55 -8.02
N LYS A 818 17.77 -11.15 -6.74
CA LYS A 818 18.98 -11.38 -5.94
C LYS A 818 18.61 -12.06 -4.62
N ARG A 819 19.29 -13.15 -4.29
CA ARG A 819 19.15 -13.77 -2.97
C ARG A 819 20.07 -13.08 -1.98
N VAL A 820 19.50 -12.70 -0.84
CA VAL A 820 20.24 -12.18 0.33
C VAL A 820 19.70 -12.90 1.55
N ASP A 821 20.55 -13.67 2.22
CA ASP A 821 20.19 -14.55 3.33
C ASP A 821 19.00 -15.48 2.94
N ASN A 822 17.91 -15.44 3.70
CA ASN A 822 16.71 -16.26 3.46
C ASN A 822 15.67 -15.59 2.57
N HIS A 823 15.98 -14.48 1.90
CA HIS A 823 15.02 -13.76 1.08
C HIS A 823 15.50 -13.62 -0.36
N TYR A 824 14.55 -13.66 -1.29
CA TYR A 824 14.74 -13.23 -2.67
C TYR A 824 14.22 -11.80 -2.84
N TYR A 825 15.05 -10.90 -3.34
CA TYR A 825 14.65 -9.57 -3.78
C TYR A 825 14.39 -9.64 -5.28
N ILE A 826 13.12 -9.61 -5.66
CA ILE A 826 12.63 -9.77 -7.02
C ILE A 826 12.61 -8.40 -7.71
N HIS A 827 13.16 -8.32 -8.92
CA HIS A 827 13.16 -7.11 -9.73
C HIS A 827 12.02 -7.18 -10.73
N LEU A 828 11.07 -6.26 -10.62
CA LEU A 828 9.93 -6.16 -11.51
C LEU A 828 10.24 -5.18 -12.66
N HIS A 829 9.77 -5.49 -13.85
CA HIS A 829 9.78 -4.54 -14.97
C HIS A 829 8.86 -3.35 -14.64
N PRO A 830 9.25 -2.10 -14.92
CA PRO A 830 8.36 -0.96 -14.77
C PRO A 830 7.03 -1.21 -15.51
N GLY A 831 5.91 -1.13 -14.80
CA GLY A 831 4.60 -1.44 -15.33
C GLY A 831 3.62 -1.84 -14.23
N LYS A 832 2.33 -1.87 -14.57
CA LYS A 832 1.27 -2.00 -13.56
C LYS A 832 1.01 -3.43 -13.09
N ILE A 833 1.25 -4.42 -13.92
CA ILE A 833 0.92 -5.82 -13.64
C ILE A 833 2.17 -6.68 -13.81
N ALA A 834 2.44 -7.54 -12.84
CA ALA A 834 3.43 -8.60 -12.95
C ALA A 834 2.86 -9.93 -12.45
N ARG A 835 3.37 -11.05 -12.96
CA ARG A 835 3.10 -12.39 -12.46
C ARG A 835 4.40 -13.03 -12.04
N LEU A 836 4.48 -13.42 -10.79
CA LEU A 836 5.62 -14.08 -10.19
C LEU A 836 5.30 -15.56 -9.99
N ASN A 837 6.03 -16.44 -10.64
CA ASN A 837 5.99 -17.87 -10.37
C ASN A 837 7.12 -18.23 -9.39
N LEU A 838 6.77 -18.94 -8.33
CA LEU A 838 7.68 -19.45 -7.29
C LEU A 838 7.66 -20.98 -7.35
N ASN A 839 8.70 -21.58 -7.91
CA ASN A 839 8.81 -23.04 -8.00
C ASN A 839 10.06 -23.49 -7.25
N SER A 840 9.89 -24.40 -6.29
CA SER A 840 10.97 -24.80 -5.37
C SER A 840 12.11 -25.61 -6.00
N ASN A 841 11.99 -26.09 -7.26
CA ASN A 841 12.89 -27.16 -7.75
C ASN A 841 13.48 -26.96 -9.16
N GLU A 842 13.21 -25.88 -9.87
CA GLU A 842 13.72 -25.69 -11.22
C GLU A 842 14.74 -24.55 -11.30
N THR A 843 15.98 -24.87 -11.65
CA THR A 843 16.99 -23.89 -12.07
C THR A 843 16.80 -23.60 -13.55
N SER A 844 16.61 -22.33 -13.91
CA SER A 844 16.55 -21.89 -15.30
C SER A 844 17.92 -21.35 -15.73
N ASP A 845 18.36 -21.68 -16.94
CA ASP A 845 19.56 -21.12 -17.57
C ASP A 845 19.26 -19.76 -18.25
N THR A 846 18.01 -19.30 -18.22
CA THR A 846 17.60 -18.00 -18.76
C THR A 846 18.34 -16.87 -18.06
N PRO A 847 18.99 -15.95 -18.80
CA PRO A 847 19.63 -14.81 -18.20
C PRO A 847 18.64 -13.86 -17.51
N TYR A 848 19.09 -13.24 -16.41
CA TYR A 848 18.26 -12.31 -15.64
C TYR A 848 19.11 -11.26 -14.93
N LEU A 849 18.49 -10.13 -14.58
CA LEU A 849 19.14 -9.10 -13.79
C LEU A 849 19.46 -9.62 -12.38
N TRP A 850 20.75 -9.75 -12.05
CA TRP A 850 21.18 -10.11 -10.71
C TRP A 850 21.09 -8.91 -9.77
N ASP A 851 21.80 -7.83 -10.08
CA ASP A 851 21.65 -6.53 -9.44
C ASP A 851 22.20 -5.39 -10.29
N ALA A 852 21.86 -4.15 -9.90
CA ALA A 852 22.42 -2.94 -10.50
C ALA A 852 22.44 -1.77 -9.48
N ASN A 853 23.38 -0.82 -9.64
CA ASN A 853 23.35 0.46 -8.92
C ASN A 853 22.46 1.50 -9.64
N ALA A 854 21.37 1.04 -10.23
CA ALA A 854 20.52 1.85 -11.10
C ALA A 854 19.04 1.50 -10.96
N ILE A 855 18.20 2.46 -11.28
CA ILE A 855 16.78 2.27 -11.56
C ILE A 855 16.66 1.80 -13.01
N ILE A 856 16.14 0.60 -13.23
CA ILE A 856 15.89 0.06 -14.56
C ILE A 856 14.59 0.66 -15.09
N ARG A 857 14.66 1.36 -16.23
CA ARG A 857 13.52 1.97 -16.92
C ARG A 857 12.96 1.10 -18.03
N ASN A 858 13.81 0.29 -18.63
CA ASN A 858 13.41 -0.72 -19.61
C ASN A 858 14.35 -1.90 -19.55
N TRP A 859 13.80 -3.09 -19.67
CA TRP A 859 14.51 -4.35 -19.78
C TRP A 859 13.78 -5.26 -20.76
N SER A 860 14.43 -5.69 -21.80
CA SER A 860 13.89 -6.67 -22.73
C SER A 860 14.96 -7.69 -23.06
N LEU A 861 14.68 -8.94 -22.77
CA LEU A 861 15.56 -10.07 -23.06
C LEU A 861 14.82 -11.03 -23.97
N LYS A 862 15.44 -11.43 -25.08
CA LYS A 862 14.84 -12.34 -26.06
C LYS A 862 15.90 -13.31 -26.57
N PRO A 863 15.55 -14.58 -26.79
CA PRO A 863 16.43 -15.49 -27.54
C PRO A 863 16.76 -14.88 -28.91
N SER A 864 17.99 -15.01 -29.33
CA SER A 864 18.52 -14.60 -30.63
C SER A 864 18.91 -15.85 -31.43
N HIS A 865 20.10 -15.95 -31.95
CA HIS A 865 20.59 -17.08 -32.74
C HIS A 865 21.66 -17.87 -31.95
N ASP A 866 21.80 -19.13 -32.20
CA ASP A 866 22.87 -19.99 -31.68
C ASP A 866 23.18 -19.81 -30.18
N ASP A 867 22.19 -19.99 -29.30
CA ASP A 867 22.26 -19.81 -27.84
C ASP A 867 22.62 -18.38 -27.36
N HIS A 868 22.48 -17.38 -28.22
CA HIS A 868 22.63 -15.97 -27.91
C HIS A 868 21.33 -15.32 -27.48
N TRP A 869 21.47 -14.21 -26.75
CA TRP A 869 20.37 -13.41 -26.22
C TRP A 869 20.49 -11.96 -26.68
N SER A 870 19.40 -11.41 -27.20
CA SER A 870 19.29 -9.96 -27.44
C SER A 870 18.77 -9.29 -26.16
N LEU A 871 19.59 -8.40 -25.58
CA LEU A 871 19.27 -7.68 -24.37
C LEU A 871 19.19 -6.17 -24.65
N SER A 872 18.03 -5.57 -24.39
CA SER A 872 17.83 -4.11 -24.48
C SER A 872 17.63 -3.52 -23.09
N ILE A 873 18.42 -2.47 -22.76
CA ILE A 873 18.44 -1.85 -21.43
C ILE A 873 18.30 -0.34 -21.54
N SER A 874 17.44 0.24 -20.67
CA SER A 874 17.49 1.66 -20.28
C SER A 874 17.53 1.76 -18.77
N ALA A 875 18.48 2.53 -18.24
CA ALA A 875 18.73 2.63 -16.81
C ALA A 875 19.26 4.00 -16.43
N VAL A 876 19.00 4.43 -15.19
CA VAL A 876 19.54 5.67 -14.62
C VAL A 876 20.04 5.42 -13.19
N GLY A 877 21.20 5.97 -12.86
CA GLY A 877 21.80 5.88 -11.52
C GLY A 877 22.38 7.20 -11.04
N GLY A 878 22.76 7.27 -9.78
CA GLY A 878 23.44 8.41 -9.18
C GLY A 878 24.93 8.51 -9.56
N GLU A 879 25.52 7.43 -10.04
CA GLU A 879 26.92 7.31 -10.40
C GLU A 879 27.12 6.53 -11.72
N ALA A 880 28.35 6.27 -12.12
CA ALA A 880 28.67 5.40 -13.24
C ALA A 880 28.00 4.02 -13.07
N LEU A 881 27.32 3.55 -14.11
CA LEU A 881 26.44 2.39 -13.99
C LEU A 881 27.22 1.09 -13.90
N GLU A 882 26.78 0.23 -13.00
CA GLU A 882 27.19 -1.16 -12.89
C GLU A 882 25.94 -2.04 -12.97
N ILE A 883 25.88 -2.93 -13.95
CA ILE A 883 24.76 -3.85 -14.19
C ILE A 883 25.32 -5.26 -14.20
N ASN A 884 24.79 -6.12 -13.36
CA ASN A 884 25.17 -7.51 -13.19
C ASN A 884 24.06 -8.43 -13.69
N VAL A 885 24.37 -9.31 -14.64
CA VAL A 885 23.41 -10.24 -15.26
C VAL A 885 23.87 -11.65 -15.00
N ALA A 886 22.99 -12.46 -14.43
CA ALA A 886 23.23 -13.88 -14.21
C ALA A 886 23.04 -14.67 -15.51
N ASN A 887 23.71 -15.82 -15.62
CA ASN A 887 23.68 -16.75 -16.75
C ASN A 887 24.16 -16.15 -18.09
N LEU A 888 25.05 -15.15 -18.02
CA LEU A 888 25.78 -14.63 -19.17
C LEU A 888 27.28 -14.64 -18.90
N THR A 889 28.05 -14.77 -19.97
CA THR A 889 29.51 -14.75 -19.93
C THR A 889 30.12 -13.63 -20.76
N HIS A 890 29.45 -13.18 -21.79
CA HIS A 890 29.93 -12.14 -22.69
C HIS A 890 28.79 -11.39 -23.37
N CYS A 891 28.98 -10.08 -23.63
CA CYS A 891 28.05 -9.27 -24.43
C CYS A 891 28.81 -8.37 -25.40
N GLN A 892 28.24 -8.15 -26.60
CA GLN A 892 28.71 -7.20 -27.60
C GLN A 892 27.64 -6.12 -27.84
N ILE A 893 28.09 -4.88 -28.05
CA ILE A 893 27.17 -3.78 -28.34
C ILE A 893 26.70 -3.88 -29.79
N VAL A 894 25.39 -3.92 -29.97
CA VAL A 894 24.74 -3.83 -31.28
C VAL A 894 24.36 -2.38 -31.54
N LYS A 895 23.83 -1.66 -30.54
CA LYS A 895 23.39 -0.27 -30.66
C LYS A 895 23.50 0.49 -29.35
N GLY A 896 23.84 1.77 -29.42
CA GLY A 896 23.89 2.66 -28.27
C GLY A 896 25.31 3.02 -27.84
N GLU A 897 25.62 2.93 -26.55
CA GLU A 897 26.90 3.29 -25.94
C GLU A 897 28.08 2.50 -26.56
N ARG A 898 29.14 3.16 -26.95
CA ARG A 898 30.26 2.53 -27.69
C ARG A 898 31.30 1.84 -26.80
N LYS A 899 31.32 2.09 -25.49
CA LYS A 899 32.33 1.51 -24.59
C LYS A 899 31.75 1.14 -23.24
N PHE A 900 32.01 -0.07 -22.81
CA PHE A 900 31.85 -0.56 -21.45
C PHE A 900 32.90 -1.60 -21.13
N SER A 901 33.23 -1.80 -19.86
CA SER A 901 34.05 -2.91 -19.42
C SER A 901 33.18 -4.04 -18.91
N GLN A 902 33.56 -5.27 -19.18
CA GLN A 902 32.87 -6.45 -18.71
C GLN A 902 33.82 -7.44 -18.02
N LYS A 903 33.30 -8.13 -17.02
CA LYS A 903 34.04 -9.15 -16.27
C LYS A 903 33.10 -10.23 -15.79
N VAL A 904 33.45 -11.50 -15.95
CA VAL A 904 32.72 -12.60 -15.36
C VAL A 904 33.13 -12.72 -13.89
N LEU A 905 32.13 -12.68 -13.00
CA LEU A 905 32.28 -12.93 -11.58
C LEU A 905 31.97 -14.40 -11.32
N VAL A 906 32.95 -15.16 -10.86
CA VAL A 906 32.72 -16.54 -10.42
C VAL A 906 32.21 -16.46 -8.98
N ASN A 907 30.91 -16.66 -8.80
CA ASN A 907 30.31 -16.67 -7.46
C ASN A 907 30.71 -17.95 -6.70
N LYS A 908 31.48 -17.79 -5.64
CA LYS A 908 31.62 -18.76 -4.56
C LYS A 908 31.04 -18.09 -3.31
N PRO A 909 29.94 -18.37 -2.79
CA PRO A 909 29.34 -19.60 -2.34
C PRO A 909 27.80 -19.61 -2.56
N LEU A 910 27.20 -20.78 -2.46
CA LEU A 910 25.81 -21.18 -2.52
C LEU A 910 25.40 -21.82 -3.87
N SER A 911 25.70 -23.10 -3.95
CA SER A 911 24.98 -24.17 -4.69
C SER A 911 24.53 -23.99 -6.15
N MET A 912 25.01 -23.00 -6.92
CA MET A 912 24.68 -22.90 -8.35
C MET A 912 25.92 -22.51 -9.17
N ASN A 913 26.18 -23.22 -10.24
CA ASN A 913 27.24 -22.99 -11.23
C ASN A 913 26.96 -21.77 -12.13
N ASN A 914 26.30 -20.72 -11.64
CA ASN A 914 25.86 -19.63 -12.48
C ASN A 914 26.96 -18.56 -12.59
N SER A 915 27.36 -18.25 -13.81
CA SER A 915 28.18 -17.11 -14.13
C SER A 915 27.39 -15.81 -13.95
N VAL A 916 28.01 -14.78 -13.43
CA VAL A 916 27.43 -13.42 -13.39
C VAL A 916 28.32 -12.51 -14.20
N LEU A 917 27.78 -11.94 -15.26
CA LEU A 917 28.46 -10.95 -16.08
C LEU A 917 28.29 -9.56 -15.47
N GLN A 918 29.37 -8.97 -15.00
CA GLN A 918 29.41 -7.58 -14.54
C GLN A 918 29.72 -6.66 -15.72
N MET A 919 28.85 -5.71 -15.98
CA MET A 919 29.04 -4.65 -16.99
C MET A 919 29.16 -3.29 -16.30
N ARG A 920 30.25 -2.54 -16.62
CA ARG A 920 30.48 -1.20 -16.10
C ARG A 920 30.53 -0.17 -17.23
N PHE A 921 29.77 0.89 -17.05
CA PHE A 921 29.64 2.02 -17.97
C PHE A 921 30.21 3.28 -17.34
N THR A 922 30.69 4.21 -18.16
CA THR A 922 31.22 5.50 -17.67
C THR A 922 30.12 6.55 -17.43
N LYS A 923 28.91 6.28 -17.89
CA LYS A 923 27.76 7.18 -17.79
C LYS A 923 26.85 6.81 -16.64
N LYS A 924 26.07 7.78 -16.18
CA LYS A 924 25.00 7.62 -15.17
C LYS A 924 23.64 7.23 -15.77
N GLU A 925 23.52 7.26 -17.09
CA GLU A 925 22.29 6.96 -17.82
C GLU A 925 22.58 6.20 -19.11
N LEU A 926 21.75 5.18 -19.36
CA LEU A 926 21.67 4.43 -20.60
C LEU A 926 20.29 4.58 -21.21
N SER A 927 20.23 4.91 -22.50
CA SER A 927 18.99 5.01 -23.25
C SER A 927 19.04 4.08 -24.43
N GLY A 928 18.22 2.98 -24.41
CA GLY A 928 18.08 2.06 -25.52
C GLY A 928 19.38 1.37 -25.93
N LEU A 929 20.19 0.93 -24.96
CA LEU A 929 21.37 0.10 -25.22
C LEU A 929 20.91 -1.28 -25.68
N GLU A 930 21.38 -1.74 -26.84
CA GLU A 930 21.12 -3.07 -27.35
C GLU A 930 22.42 -3.89 -27.38
N LEU A 931 22.36 -5.09 -26.80
CA LEU A 931 23.47 -6.01 -26.65
C LEU A 931 23.10 -7.37 -27.27
N ASP A 932 24.07 -8.04 -27.87
CA ASP A 932 24.04 -9.46 -28.21
C ASP A 932 24.92 -10.19 -27.20
N CYS A 933 24.37 -11.17 -26.48
CA CYS A 933 24.98 -11.79 -25.30
C CYS A 933 24.99 -13.32 -25.40
N SER A 934 26.04 -13.97 -24.83
CA SER A 934 26.18 -15.42 -24.71
C SER A 934 26.48 -15.87 -23.30
#